data_0593f7cf573bb4738f2fdfdfd6906d0f
#
_entry.id   0593f7cf573bb4738f2fdfdfd6906d0f
#
_cell.length_a   1.000
_cell.length_b   1.000
_cell.length_c   1.000
_cell.angle_alpha   90.00
_cell.angle_beta   90.00
_cell.angle_gamma   90.00
#
_symmetry.space_group_name_H-M   'P 1'
#
loop_
_entity.id
_entity.type
_entity.pdbx_description
1 polymer ?
#
loop_
_entity_poly.entity_id
_entity_poly.type
_entity_poly.pdbx_seq_one_letter_code
_entity_poly.pdbx_strand_id
1 'polypeptide(L)'
;MPWQNSSILRECDMATYANVLIKTPLGVKAEYTYKVDSDLEDKIKFGERAEVLFRGKKTVALVAGISHEEPSFETKSILRILDDNPIITPELYSLAEWVSSYYVSSFSEVLYSLISFKNAKFSRVYEFKDSVQQENITLTQEQDNAIRRIRTSMDEHKTESYYLWGVTGSGKTEVYFAAMEKMISQNKSVIYLVPEIGLTHQLIEKLTARFDKTRIAVLHSALTDSQRLGEWKRIISGEVDIVIGARSAVFAPLSNLGLIIMDEEHDSSYKSDSFVRYHARTIAYKRCQTNNAFIILGSATPSIECYKAFKENKLCLLRLTKRACPMARESEIEIVSAFRSATVISPRLMDALKETLDEKKQAILFLNKRGFLHRLECPECGWIAMCPHCAVPLTYHKNTNKLICHHCHSEYPAITHCKNCYAETTTFRSYGTELVEEEVKALFPYARVSRLDRDVTSKGKNVFETISRDFYDKKTDILIGTQMVAKGLNFPNVSLVGVINAMSGYTMSDFRADEKLFDLIEQVAGRGGRFLEKSKVIVQTDDISSAPLLAVKNRDINGFLDNVSAMRQTLSLPPFVHFARIALRSKKEEKASDAISKIKNYIMDLYQNMLNTNKDKIPQMNIVAYGKCSIEKLNDEYRYHLVLSSKKVKLLSFLISETIKNLTPIYGVRLESDIDPDDLL
;
A
#
# COMPACT_ATOMS: atom_id res chain seq x y z
N MET A 1 -8.04 -64.29 53.96
CA MET A 1 -8.93 -63.29 53.30
C MET A 1 -8.28 -61.96 53.46
N PRO A 2 -7.77 -61.35 52.38
CA PRO A 2 -7.32 -59.98 52.38
C PRO A 2 -8.32 -59.12 51.65
N TRP A 3 -8.64 -57.99 52.20
CA TRP A 3 -9.43 -56.92 51.64
C TRP A 3 -8.63 -56.17 50.56
N GLN A 4 -9.05 -56.26 49.34
CA GLN A 4 -8.62 -55.37 48.28
C GLN A 4 -9.43 -54.02 48.36
N ASN A 5 -8.77 -52.99 48.84
CA ASN A 5 -9.24 -51.66 48.68
C ASN A 5 -8.75 -51.14 47.29
N SER A 6 -9.60 -51.15 46.30
CA SER A 6 -9.42 -50.43 45.07
C SER A 6 -9.83 -48.96 45.31
N SER A 7 -8.84 -48.13 45.66
CA SER A 7 -9.01 -46.70 45.59
C SER A 7 -9.06 -46.29 44.10
N ILE A 8 -10.27 -46.12 43.57
CA ILE A 8 -10.51 -45.39 42.34
C ILE A 8 -10.14 -43.94 42.64
N LEU A 9 -8.95 -43.54 42.23
CA LEU A 9 -8.60 -42.13 42.08
C LEU A 9 -9.60 -41.57 41.03
N ARG A 10 -10.61 -40.82 41.48
CA ARG A 10 -11.33 -39.92 40.61
C ARG A 10 -10.30 -38.96 40.03
N GLU A 11 -10.06 -39.01 38.73
CA GLU A 11 -9.46 -37.90 38.02
C GLU A 11 -10.29 -36.68 38.40
N CYS A 12 -9.68 -35.73 39.09
CA CYS A 12 -10.28 -34.44 39.30
C CYS A 12 -10.47 -33.82 37.90
N ASP A 13 -11.71 -33.68 37.49
CA ASP A 13 -12.07 -32.86 36.31
C ASP A 13 -11.59 -31.43 36.58
N MET A 14 -10.36 -31.11 36.21
CA MET A 14 -9.85 -29.74 36.28
C MET A 14 -10.55 -28.91 35.20
N ALA A 15 -11.27 -27.89 35.65
CA ALA A 15 -11.99 -27.01 34.77
C ALA A 15 -11.05 -26.34 33.73
N THR A 16 -11.44 -26.32 32.49
CA THR A 16 -10.67 -25.70 31.40
C THR A 16 -11.05 -24.24 31.23
N TYR A 17 -10.05 -23.40 31.07
CA TYR A 17 -10.19 -21.97 30.82
C TYR A 17 -9.48 -21.58 29.53
N ALA A 18 -10.01 -20.58 28.82
CA ALA A 18 -9.38 -20.03 27.64
C ALA A 18 -9.10 -18.54 27.82
N ASN A 19 -7.88 -18.15 27.54
CA ASN A 19 -7.50 -16.76 27.36
C ASN A 19 -7.87 -16.32 25.97
N VAL A 20 -8.71 -15.32 25.87
CA VAL A 20 -9.18 -14.81 24.57
C VAL A 20 -8.82 -13.34 24.39
N LEU A 21 -8.48 -12.99 23.17
CA LEU A 21 -8.19 -11.62 22.76
C LEU A 21 -9.44 -10.99 22.15
N ILE A 22 -9.77 -9.78 22.61
CA ILE A 22 -10.85 -8.97 22.08
C ILE A 22 -10.24 -7.71 21.50
N LYS A 23 -10.73 -7.25 20.34
CA LYS A 23 -10.25 -6.02 19.70
C LYS A 23 -10.45 -4.81 20.60
N THR A 24 -9.36 -4.21 21.05
CA THR A 24 -9.35 -3.01 21.90
C THR A 24 -8.31 -2.01 21.36
N PRO A 25 -8.52 -0.70 21.59
CA PRO A 25 -7.53 0.33 21.25
C PRO A 25 -6.20 0.13 21.98
N LEU A 26 -5.15 0.76 21.47
CA LEU A 26 -3.82 0.77 22.10
C LEU A 26 -3.90 1.34 23.53
N GLY A 27 -3.18 0.68 24.46
CA GLY A 27 -3.18 1.03 25.89
C GLY A 27 -4.35 0.45 26.69
N VAL A 28 -5.30 -0.28 26.04
CA VAL A 28 -6.42 -0.95 26.73
C VAL A 28 -6.16 -2.46 26.78
N LYS A 29 -6.44 -3.09 27.95
CA LYS A 29 -6.34 -4.54 28.10
C LYS A 29 -7.17 -5.25 27.03
N ALA A 30 -6.57 -6.21 26.33
CA ALA A 30 -7.19 -6.95 25.24
C ALA A 30 -7.47 -8.41 25.59
N GLU A 31 -6.78 -8.96 26.60
CA GLU A 31 -6.84 -10.37 27.00
C GLU A 31 -7.78 -10.56 28.18
N TYR A 32 -8.67 -11.55 28.07
CA TYR A 32 -9.69 -11.89 29.07
C TYR A 32 -9.79 -13.40 29.17
N THR A 33 -10.00 -13.92 30.41
CA THR A 33 -10.17 -15.35 30.67
C THR A 33 -11.64 -15.71 30.69
N TYR A 34 -12.02 -16.79 30.02
CA TYR A 34 -13.36 -17.37 29.99
C TYR A 34 -13.29 -18.85 30.34
N LYS A 35 -14.34 -19.36 31.03
CA LYS A 35 -14.49 -20.77 31.27
C LYS A 35 -14.89 -21.49 29.98
N VAL A 36 -14.37 -22.70 29.79
CA VAL A 36 -14.73 -23.60 28.70
C VAL A 36 -15.67 -24.65 29.26
N ASP A 37 -16.89 -24.77 28.74
CA ASP A 37 -17.82 -25.78 29.16
C ASP A 37 -17.40 -27.15 28.61
N SER A 38 -17.76 -28.25 29.31
CA SER A 38 -17.26 -29.61 29.03
C SER A 38 -17.55 -30.10 27.59
N ASP A 39 -18.59 -29.62 26.93
CA ASP A 39 -18.92 -29.95 25.55
C ASP A 39 -18.01 -29.25 24.51
N LEU A 40 -17.23 -28.26 24.93
CA LEU A 40 -16.28 -27.50 24.11
C LEU A 40 -14.81 -27.79 24.42
N GLU A 41 -14.50 -28.49 25.52
CA GLU A 41 -13.11 -28.73 25.98
C GLU A 41 -12.26 -29.45 24.92
N ASP A 42 -12.77 -30.50 24.30
CA ASP A 42 -12.06 -31.25 23.26
C ASP A 42 -11.97 -30.54 21.92
N LYS A 43 -12.75 -29.47 21.74
CA LYS A 43 -12.88 -28.77 20.47
C LYS A 43 -12.09 -27.48 20.40
N ILE A 44 -11.87 -26.83 21.55
CA ILE A 44 -11.23 -25.53 21.59
C ILE A 44 -9.73 -25.64 21.34
N LYS A 45 -9.22 -24.83 20.43
CA LYS A 45 -7.80 -24.79 20.07
C LYS A 45 -7.28 -23.37 20.01
N PHE A 46 -5.98 -23.22 20.28
CA PHE A 46 -5.27 -21.95 20.04
C PHE A 46 -5.47 -21.48 18.61
N GLY A 47 -5.75 -20.18 18.43
CA GLY A 47 -5.88 -19.56 17.12
C GLY A 47 -7.26 -19.66 16.47
N GLU A 48 -8.28 -20.20 17.17
CA GLU A 48 -9.66 -20.23 16.71
C GLU A 48 -10.44 -18.99 17.13
N ARG A 49 -11.51 -18.66 16.40
CA ARG A 49 -12.48 -17.65 16.84
C ARG A 49 -13.52 -18.27 17.76
N ALA A 50 -13.81 -17.59 18.83
CA ALA A 50 -14.87 -17.94 19.77
C ALA A 50 -15.87 -16.77 19.91
N GLU A 51 -17.15 -17.06 20.13
CA GLU A 51 -18.16 -16.06 20.49
C GLU A 51 -18.25 -16.01 22.02
N VAL A 52 -18.04 -14.83 22.58
CA VAL A 52 -18.07 -14.58 24.03
C VAL A 52 -19.02 -13.43 24.38
N LEU A 53 -19.47 -13.36 25.64
CA LEU A 53 -20.24 -12.24 26.14
C LEU A 53 -19.32 -11.19 26.75
N PHE A 54 -19.03 -10.11 26.02
CA PHE A 54 -18.19 -9.01 26.48
C PHE A 54 -19.02 -7.75 26.71
N ARG A 55 -19.01 -7.19 27.93
CA ARG A 55 -19.81 -6.00 28.32
C ARG A 55 -21.27 -6.11 27.91
N GLY A 56 -21.87 -7.29 28.08
CA GLY A 56 -23.29 -7.55 27.75
C GLY A 56 -23.59 -7.76 26.26
N LYS A 57 -22.56 -7.76 25.37
CA LYS A 57 -22.72 -7.96 23.92
C LYS A 57 -21.98 -9.20 23.45
N LYS A 58 -22.61 -9.97 22.55
CA LYS A 58 -21.94 -11.06 21.85
C LYS A 58 -20.81 -10.48 21.00
N THR A 59 -19.59 -10.96 21.22
CA THR A 59 -18.38 -10.44 20.60
C THR A 59 -17.54 -11.61 20.11
N VAL A 60 -16.98 -11.49 18.91
CA VAL A 60 -16.01 -12.45 18.41
C VAL A 60 -14.66 -12.17 19.05
N ALA A 61 -14.11 -13.19 19.68
CA ALA A 61 -12.79 -13.20 20.31
C ALA A 61 -11.89 -14.25 19.66
N LEU A 62 -10.57 -14.09 19.77
CA LEU A 62 -9.58 -15.06 19.31
C LEU A 62 -9.00 -15.81 20.52
N VAL A 63 -8.98 -17.13 20.48
CA VAL A 63 -8.36 -17.97 21.51
C VAL A 63 -6.85 -17.83 21.44
N ALA A 64 -6.25 -17.27 22.49
CA ALA A 64 -4.82 -16.99 22.60
C ALA A 64 -4.07 -17.99 23.50
N GLY A 65 -4.81 -18.76 24.28
CA GLY A 65 -4.23 -19.79 25.15
C GLY A 65 -5.30 -20.59 25.86
N ILE A 66 -4.92 -21.76 26.32
CA ILE A 66 -5.77 -22.66 27.12
C ILE A 66 -5.02 -22.93 28.44
N SER A 67 -5.74 -22.91 29.57
CA SER A 67 -5.19 -23.14 30.90
C SER A 67 -6.15 -24.01 31.70
N HIS A 68 -5.60 -24.79 32.62
CA HIS A 68 -6.37 -25.55 33.62
C HIS A 68 -6.22 -24.92 35.00
N GLU A 69 -5.58 -23.76 35.13
CA GLU A 69 -5.48 -22.99 36.36
C GLU A 69 -6.74 -22.20 36.62
N GLU A 70 -7.38 -22.38 37.74
CA GLU A 70 -8.58 -21.64 38.13
C GLU A 70 -8.23 -20.18 38.45
N PRO A 71 -8.82 -19.21 37.71
CA PRO A 71 -8.57 -17.83 38.00
C PRO A 71 -9.19 -17.39 39.34
N SER A 72 -8.54 -16.41 40.01
CA SER A 72 -8.99 -15.86 41.29
C SER A 72 -10.24 -14.99 41.24
N PHE A 73 -10.92 -14.93 40.08
CA PHE A 73 -12.11 -14.13 39.84
C PHE A 73 -13.16 -14.94 39.06
N GLU A 74 -14.42 -14.56 39.19
CA GLU A 74 -15.52 -15.20 38.48
C GLU A 74 -15.40 -15.01 36.96
N THR A 75 -15.51 -16.10 36.22
CA THR A 75 -15.41 -16.13 34.76
C THR A 75 -16.74 -16.45 34.11
N LYS A 76 -16.99 -15.87 32.93
CA LYS A 76 -18.11 -16.23 32.05
C LYS A 76 -17.69 -17.37 31.13
N SER A 77 -18.65 -18.19 30.67
CA SER A 77 -18.37 -19.24 29.70
C SER A 77 -18.27 -18.72 28.27
N ILE A 78 -17.52 -19.43 27.45
CA ILE A 78 -17.51 -19.28 25.98
C ILE A 78 -18.90 -19.72 25.47
N LEU A 79 -19.49 -18.95 24.57
CA LEU A 79 -20.81 -19.27 24.02
C LEU A 79 -20.74 -20.35 22.94
N ARG A 80 -19.74 -20.28 22.07
CA ARG A 80 -19.47 -21.27 21.01
C ARG A 80 -18.14 -21.01 20.32
N ILE A 81 -17.59 -22.04 19.69
CA ILE A 81 -16.46 -21.95 18.78
C ILE A 81 -17.00 -21.68 17.36
N LEU A 82 -16.32 -20.84 16.58
CA LEU A 82 -16.76 -20.41 15.26
C LEU A 82 -16.03 -21.11 14.10
N ASP A 83 -14.90 -21.74 14.39
CA ASP A 83 -14.05 -22.39 13.41
C ASP A 83 -13.84 -23.85 13.76
N ASP A 84 -13.73 -24.73 12.74
CA ASP A 84 -13.43 -26.14 12.91
C ASP A 84 -11.92 -26.41 13.09
N ASN A 85 -11.10 -25.46 12.69
CA ASN A 85 -9.64 -25.48 12.78
C ASN A 85 -9.09 -24.07 13.07
N PRO A 86 -7.92 -23.96 13.69
CA PRO A 86 -7.26 -22.68 13.91
C PRO A 86 -7.14 -21.85 12.64
N ILE A 87 -7.39 -20.54 12.76
CA ILE A 87 -7.22 -19.57 11.66
C ILE A 87 -5.99 -18.69 11.83
N ILE A 88 -5.32 -18.78 12.99
CA ILE A 88 -4.05 -18.12 13.27
C ILE A 88 -3.02 -19.21 13.64
N THR A 89 -1.90 -19.20 12.93
CA THR A 89 -0.76 -20.07 13.24
C THR A 89 0.12 -19.45 14.34
N PRO A 90 0.92 -20.25 15.08
CA PRO A 90 1.90 -19.72 16.03
C PRO A 90 2.89 -18.73 15.40
N GLU A 91 3.27 -18.95 14.13
CA GLU A 91 4.14 -18.03 13.38
C GLU A 91 3.47 -16.66 13.19
N LEU A 92 2.21 -16.64 12.76
CA LEU A 92 1.46 -15.37 12.59
C LEU A 92 1.19 -14.68 13.94
N TYR A 93 0.99 -15.44 15.01
CA TYR A 93 0.83 -14.86 16.35
C TYR A 93 2.11 -14.14 16.78
N SER A 94 3.25 -14.79 16.69
CA SER A 94 4.56 -14.19 17.00
C SER A 94 4.91 -13.04 16.07
N LEU A 95 4.53 -13.13 14.78
CA LEU A 95 4.66 -12.02 13.84
C LEU A 95 3.81 -10.82 14.27
N ALA A 96 2.57 -11.05 14.73
CA ALA A 96 1.71 -9.99 15.22
C ALA A 96 2.26 -9.30 16.48
N GLU A 97 2.89 -10.05 17.40
CA GLU A 97 3.60 -9.48 18.55
C GLU A 97 4.74 -8.56 18.10
N TRP A 98 5.54 -9.04 17.16
CA TRP A 98 6.63 -8.24 16.61
C TRP A 98 6.12 -6.99 15.91
N VAL A 99 5.05 -7.08 15.07
CA VAL A 99 4.42 -5.94 14.40
C VAL A 99 3.89 -4.93 15.41
N SER A 100 3.21 -5.40 16.46
CA SER A 100 2.69 -4.57 17.54
C SER A 100 3.81 -3.77 18.22
N SER A 101 4.92 -4.41 18.53
CA SER A 101 6.09 -3.78 19.14
C SER A 101 6.81 -2.81 18.19
N TYR A 102 7.03 -3.22 16.94
CA TYR A 102 7.76 -2.42 15.96
C TYR A 102 7.01 -1.14 15.58
N TYR A 103 5.71 -1.27 15.25
CA TYR A 103 4.86 -0.16 14.77
C TYR A 103 4.08 0.56 15.89
N VAL A 104 4.30 0.16 17.13
CA VAL A 104 3.61 0.73 18.32
C VAL A 104 2.09 0.73 18.12
N SER A 105 1.54 -0.45 17.87
CA SER A 105 0.11 -0.67 17.63
C SER A 105 -0.46 -1.62 18.67
N SER A 106 -1.79 -1.58 18.88
CA SER A 106 -2.45 -2.57 19.75
C SER A 106 -2.27 -3.97 19.18
N PHE A 107 -1.81 -4.91 20.00
CA PHE A 107 -1.63 -6.31 19.59
C PHE A 107 -2.92 -6.92 19.05
N SER A 108 -4.04 -6.66 19.72
CA SER A 108 -5.34 -7.14 19.24
C SER A 108 -5.75 -6.50 17.93
N GLU A 109 -5.45 -5.20 17.71
CA GLU A 109 -5.72 -4.55 16.41
C GLU A 109 -4.88 -5.16 15.29
N VAL A 110 -3.62 -5.50 15.55
CA VAL A 110 -2.76 -6.21 14.59
C VAL A 110 -3.41 -7.54 14.22
N LEU A 111 -3.69 -8.42 15.20
CA LEU A 111 -4.32 -9.73 14.95
C LEU A 111 -5.64 -9.61 14.18
N TYR A 112 -6.52 -8.68 14.58
CA TYR A 112 -7.78 -8.46 13.86
C TYR A 112 -7.61 -7.85 12.47
N SER A 113 -6.47 -7.21 12.18
CA SER A 113 -6.15 -6.77 10.82
C SER A 113 -5.74 -7.93 9.91
N LEU A 114 -5.13 -8.98 10.46
CA LEU A 114 -4.80 -10.21 9.74
C LEU A 114 -6.08 -10.96 9.33
N ILE A 115 -7.05 -11.08 10.24
CA ILE A 115 -8.33 -11.77 10.05
C ILE A 115 -9.45 -10.78 9.68
N SER A 116 -9.32 -10.10 8.56
CA SER A 116 -10.31 -9.11 8.11
C SER A 116 -11.73 -9.65 7.86
N PHE A 117 -11.92 -10.96 7.90
CA PHE A 117 -13.19 -11.70 7.76
C PHE A 117 -13.82 -12.11 9.10
N LYS A 118 -13.50 -11.44 10.20
CA LYS A 118 -13.92 -11.81 11.58
C LYS A 118 -15.39 -12.13 11.77
N ASN A 119 -16.27 -11.57 10.98
CA ASN A 119 -17.72 -11.75 11.05
C ASN A 119 -18.26 -12.77 10.03
N ALA A 120 -17.43 -13.35 9.17
CA ALA A 120 -17.86 -14.32 8.17
C ALA A 120 -18.34 -15.61 8.85
N LYS A 121 -19.57 -16.03 8.53
CA LYS A 121 -20.19 -17.28 9.03
C LYS A 121 -20.01 -18.46 8.08
N PHE A 122 -19.88 -18.17 6.77
CA PHE A 122 -19.72 -19.15 5.72
C PHE A 122 -18.49 -18.85 4.89
N SER A 123 -17.82 -19.89 4.38
CA SER A 123 -16.68 -19.76 3.47
C SER A 123 -17.15 -19.97 2.02
N ARG A 124 -16.52 -19.21 1.10
CA ARG A 124 -16.64 -19.40 -0.36
C ARG A 124 -15.26 -19.33 -0.97
N VAL A 125 -15.00 -20.11 -1.99
CA VAL A 125 -13.74 -20.09 -2.74
C VAL A 125 -13.79 -19.03 -3.83
N TYR A 126 -12.65 -18.45 -4.17
CA TYR A 126 -12.53 -17.57 -5.33
C TYR A 126 -12.65 -18.39 -6.62
N GLU A 127 -13.48 -17.94 -7.55
CA GLU A 127 -13.70 -18.61 -8.82
C GLU A 127 -12.82 -18.00 -9.90
N PHE A 128 -11.90 -18.79 -10.46
CA PHE A 128 -11.10 -18.40 -11.61
C PHE A 128 -11.92 -18.55 -12.89
N LYS A 129 -11.82 -17.53 -13.77
CA LYS A 129 -12.30 -17.65 -15.14
C LYS A 129 -11.41 -18.66 -15.90
N ASP A 130 -11.89 -19.19 -17.02
CA ASP A 130 -11.13 -20.16 -17.80
C ASP A 130 -9.80 -19.56 -18.29
N SER A 131 -8.74 -20.35 -18.20
CA SER A 131 -7.39 -19.95 -18.56
C SER A 131 -7.18 -19.96 -20.08
N VAL A 132 -6.42 -18.98 -20.56
CA VAL A 132 -5.91 -18.93 -21.94
C VAL A 132 -4.74 -19.93 -22.06
N GLN A 133 -4.53 -20.51 -23.24
CA GLN A 133 -3.39 -21.40 -23.49
C GLN A 133 -2.07 -20.69 -23.27
N GLN A 134 -1.10 -21.44 -22.74
CA GLN A 134 0.25 -20.94 -22.49
C GLN A 134 0.94 -20.60 -23.82
N GLU A 135 1.41 -19.36 -23.97
CA GLU A 135 2.27 -18.98 -25.08
C GLU A 135 3.70 -19.51 -24.84
N ASN A 136 4.34 -20.01 -25.90
CA ASN A 136 5.75 -20.38 -25.85
C ASN A 136 6.61 -19.11 -25.78
N ILE A 137 7.14 -18.82 -24.59
CA ILE A 137 7.94 -17.63 -24.33
C ILE A 137 9.42 -17.98 -24.47
N THR A 138 10.13 -17.27 -25.35
CA THR A 138 11.60 -17.36 -25.44
C THR A 138 12.22 -16.37 -24.48
N LEU A 139 13.00 -16.87 -23.52
CA LEU A 139 13.69 -16.03 -22.54
C LEU A 139 14.85 -15.26 -23.20
N THR A 140 15.05 -14.03 -22.77
CA THR A 140 16.26 -13.27 -23.11
C THR A 140 17.46 -13.78 -22.31
N GLN A 141 18.68 -13.51 -22.79
CA GLN A 141 19.91 -13.91 -22.09
C GLN A 141 19.98 -13.33 -20.66
N GLU A 142 19.52 -12.09 -20.46
CA GLU A 142 19.50 -11.46 -19.12
C GLU A 142 18.52 -12.15 -18.18
N GLN A 143 17.33 -12.53 -18.66
CA GLN A 143 16.34 -13.29 -17.89
C GLN A 143 16.91 -14.68 -17.51
N ASP A 144 17.49 -15.39 -18.46
CA ASP A 144 18.09 -16.70 -18.22
C ASP A 144 19.24 -16.64 -17.21
N ASN A 145 20.10 -15.61 -17.28
CA ASN A 145 21.15 -15.38 -16.30
C ASN A 145 20.58 -15.12 -14.89
N ALA A 146 19.56 -14.29 -14.79
CA ALA A 146 18.89 -14.00 -13.52
C ALA A 146 18.23 -15.25 -12.92
N ILE A 147 17.53 -16.04 -13.75
CA ILE A 147 16.89 -17.30 -13.35
C ILE A 147 17.93 -18.30 -12.86
N ARG A 148 19.02 -18.50 -13.61
CA ARG A 148 20.11 -19.40 -13.21
C ARG A 148 20.72 -18.98 -11.87
N ARG A 149 21.00 -17.69 -11.67
CA ARG A 149 21.56 -17.19 -10.40
C ARG A 149 20.66 -17.47 -9.22
N ILE A 150 19.34 -17.21 -9.36
CA ILE A 150 18.34 -17.47 -8.32
C ILE A 150 18.23 -18.98 -8.04
N ARG A 151 18.11 -19.81 -9.09
CA ARG A 151 17.98 -21.27 -8.94
C ARG A 151 19.20 -21.91 -8.28
N THR A 152 20.41 -21.48 -8.63
CA THR A 152 21.65 -21.96 -7.99
C THR A 152 21.64 -21.71 -6.48
N SER A 153 21.31 -20.49 -6.03
CA SER A 153 21.23 -20.22 -4.59
C SER A 153 20.12 -21.01 -3.89
N MET A 154 19.01 -21.27 -4.57
CA MET A 154 17.92 -22.11 -4.04
C MET A 154 18.37 -23.58 -3.91
N ASP A 155 19.15 -24.10 -4.83
CA ASP A 155 19.71 -25.46 -4.78
C ASP A 155 20.79 -25.60 -3.71
N GLU A 156 21.61 -24.57 -3.50
CA GLU A 156 22.62 -24.50 -2.44
C GLU A 156 22.02 -24.22 -1.06
N HIS A 157 20.70 -24.02 -0.94
CA HIS A 157 19.99 -23.59 0.28
C HIS A 157 20.59 -22.32 0.92
N LYS A 158 21.19 -21.47 0.11
CA LYS A 158 21.78 -20.21 0.54
C LYS A 158 20.72 -19.11 0.42
N THR A 159 20.05 -18.85 1.51
CA THR A 159 19.03 -17.81 1.58
C THR A 159 19.62 -16.45 1.22
N GLU A 160 19.22 -15.89 0.09
CA GLU A 160 19.63 -14.59 -0.40
C GLU A 160 18.40 -13.68 -0.62
N SER A 161 18.64 -12.39 -0.54
CA SER A 161 17.67 -11.36 -0.88
C SER A 161 18.05 -10.75 -2.22
N TYR A 162 17.13 -10.77 -3.19
CA TYR A 162 17.36 -10.28 -4.55
C TYR A 162 16.62 -9.00 -4.83
N TYR A 163 17.25 -8.16 -5.63
CA TYR A 163 16.60 -7.04 -6.29
C TYR A 163 16.65 -7.23 -7.81
N LEU A 164 15.48 -7.41 -8.43
CA LEU A 164 15.33 -7.54 -9.88
C LEU A 164 15.00 -6.17 -10.49
N TRP A 165 16.02 -5.47 -10.93
CA TRP A 165 15.89 -4.18 -11.59
C TRP A 165 15.71 -4.38 -13.10
N GLY A 166 14.49 -4.23 -13.58
CA GLY A 166 14.19 -4.45 -15.00
C GLY A 166 13.38 -3.32 -15.59
N VAL A 167 13.82 -2.79 -16.73
CA VAL A 167 13.06 -1.78 -17.47
C VAL A 167 11.61 -2.25 -17.71
N THR A 168 10.70 -1.31 -17.91
CA THR A 168 9.31 -1.64 -18.20
C THR A 168 9.21 -2.51 -19.46
N GLY A 169 8.54 -3.67 -19.35
CA GLY A 169 8.47 -4.65 -20.44
C GLY A 169 9.67 -5.56 -20.60
N SER A 170 10.60 -5.60 -19.64
CA SER A 170 11.74 -6.53 -19.64
C SER A 170 11.39 -7.99 -19.31
N GLY A 171 10.12 -8.26 -18.95
CA GLY A 171 9.67 -9.61 -18.60
C GLY A 171 10.06 -10.08 -17.21
N LYS A 172 10.14 -9.18 -16.21
CA LYS A 172 10.35 -9.52 -14.78
C LYS A 172 9.48 -10.68 -14.33
N THR A 173 8.21 -10.72 -14.78
CA THR A 173 7.22 -11.75 -14.42
C THR A 173 7.71 -13.17 -14.77
N GLU A 174 8.42 -13.36 -15.86
CA GLU A 174 8.96 -14.67 -16.24
C GLU A 174 10.05 -15.14 -15.28
N VAL A 175 10.89 -14.22 -14.79
CA VAL A 175 11.87 -14.53 -13.74
C VAL A 175 11.18 -14.91 -12.44
N TYR A 176 10.09 -14.21 -12.08
CA TYR A 176 9.28 -14.55 -10.91
C TYR A 176 8.66 -15.93 -11.03
N PHE A 177 8.04 -16.24 -12.15
CA PHE A 177 7.42 -17.55 -12.39
C PHE A 177 8.44 -18.70 -12.36
N ALA A 178 9.61 -18.49 -12.95
CA ALA A 178 10.68 -19.48 -12.90
C ALA A 178 11.22 -19.72 -11.46
N ALA A 179 11.24 -18.67 -10.63
CA ALA A 179 11.58 -18.80 -9.20
C ALA A 179 10.47 -19.51 -8.41
N MET A 180 9.19 -19.23 -8.69
CA MET A 180 8.04 -19.93 -8.09
C MET A 180 8.07 -21.43 -8.42
N GLU A 181 8.26 -21.80 -9.71
CA GLU A 181 8.36 -23.20 -10.13
C GLU A 181 9.43 -23.96 -9.35
N LYS A 182 10.59 -23.32 -9.18
CA LYS A 182 11.70 -23.91 -8.45
C LYS A 182 11.33 -24.14 -6.98
N MET A 183 10.70 -23.18 -6.32
CA MET A 183 10.25 -23.34 -4.92
C MET A 183 9.20 -24.43 -4.76
N ILE A 184 8.20 -24.45 -5.64
CA ILE A 184 7.14 -25.48 -5.63
C ILE A 184 7.73 -26.87 -5.84
N SER A 185 8.72 -27.02 -6.75
CA SER A 185 9.42 -28.29 -6.97
C SER A 185 10.18 -28.78 -5.73
N GLN A 186 10.48 -27.89 -4.78
CA GLN A 186 11.08 -28.18 -3.49
C GLN A 186 10.04 -28.32 -2.36
N ASN A 187 8.75 -28.44 -2.70
CA ASN A 187 7.63 -28.48 -1.74
C ASN A 187 7.57 -27.25 -0.81
N LYS A 188 7.96 -26.07 -1.32
CA LYS A 188 7.86 -24.80 -0.62
C LYS A 188 6.77 -23.93 -1.22
N SER A 189 6.14 -23.13 -0.37
CA SER A 189 5.06 -22.23 -0.77
C SER A 189 5.58 -20.82 -1.06
N VAL A 190 4.82 -20.07 -1.85
CA VAL A 190 5.20 -18.75 -2.36
C VAL A 190 4.13 -17.70 -2.06
N ILE A 191 4.55 -16.52 -1.63
CA ILE A 191 3.71 -15.32 -1.61
C ILE A 191 4.17 -14.40 -2.73
N TYR A 192 3.24 -14.04 -3.62
CA TYR A 192 3.46 -13.06 -4.68
C TYR A 192 2.66 -11.79 -4.40
N LEU A 193 3.35 -10.75 -3.96
CA LEU A 193 2.76 -9.45 -3.68
C LEU A 193 2.80 -8.56 -4.92
N VAL A 194 1.66 -7.97 -5.23
CA VAL A 194 1.52 -6.99 -6.30
C VAL A 194 0.78 -5.75 -5.76
N PRO A 195 1.01 -4.55 -6.31
CA PRO A 195 0.17 -3.40 -5.97
C PRO A 195 -1.31 -3.71 -6.21
N GLU A 196 -2.21 -3.14 -5.43
CA GLU A 196 -3.65 -3.45 -5.53
C GLU A 196 -4.20 -3.29 -6.95
N ILE A 197 -3.74 -2.25 -7.66
CA ILE A 197 -4.08 -2.00 -9.07
C ILE A 197 -3.34 -2.98 -10.01
N GLY A 198 -2.23 -3.56 -9.57
CA GLY A 198 -1.44 -4.55 -10.33
C GLY A 198 -2.06 -5.94 -10.39
N LEU A 199 -3.00 -6.26 -9.49
CA LEU A 199 -3.74 -7.52 -9.50
C LEU A 199 -4.81 -7.51 -10.61
N THR A 200 -4.34 -7.49 -11.84
CA THR A 200 -5.20 -7.47 -13.02
C THR A 200 -5.61 -8.87 -13.44
N HIS A 201 -6.72 -8.94 -14.18
CA HIS A 201 -7.18 -10.18 -14.79
C HIS A 201 -6.08 -10.83 -15.65
N GLN A 202 -5.34 -10.03 -16.43
CA GLN A 202 -4.21 -10.49 -17.26
C GLN A 202 -3.10 -11.18 -16.46
N LEU A 203 -2.79 -10.71 -15.25
CA LEU A 203 -1.78 -11.36 -14.41
C LEU A 203 -2.29 -12.69 -13.85
N ILE A 204 -3.56 -12.73 -13.42
CA ILE A 204 -4.19 -13.96 -12.93
C ILE A 204 -4.28 -15.00 -14.05
N GLU A 205 -4.68 -14.60 -15.27
CA GLU A 205 -4.70 -15.49 -16.45
C GLU A 205 -3.32 -16.08 -16.75
N LYS A 206 -2.27 -15.26 -16.75
CA LYS A 206 -0.89 -15.74 -16.95
C LYS A 206 -0.46 -16.73 -15.86
N LEU A 207 -0.83 -16.45 -14.61
CA LEU A 207 -0.49 -17.33 -13.49
C LEU A 207 -1.22 -18.68 -13.60
N THR A 208 -2.53 -18.66 -13.89
CA THR A 208 -3.36 -19.88 -14.05
C THR A 208 -3.07 -20.66 -15.32
N ALA A 209 -2.49 -20.03 -16.35
CA ALA A 209 -1.99 -20.73 -17.54
C ALA A 209 -0.72 -21.54 -17.26
N ARG A 210 0.05 -21.19 -16.22
CA ARG A 210 1.35 -21.80 -15.90
C ARG A 210 1.33 -22.70 -14.67
N PHE A 211 0.45 -22.43 -13.71
CA PHE A 211 0.32 -23.16 -12.45
C PHE A 211 -1.09 -23.70 -12.28
N ASP A 212 -1.21 -24.83 -11.58
CA ASP A 212 -2.52 -25.40 -11.27
C ASP A 212 -3.37 -24.42 -10.45
N LYS A 213 -4.49 -23.99 -11.05
CA LYS A 213 -5.41 -23.02 -10.42
C LYS A 213 -5.96 -23.49 -9.08
N THR A 214 -6.03 -24.79 -8.82
CA THR A 214 -6.50 -25.36 -7.56
C THR A 214 -5.50 -25.15 -6.42
N ARG A 215 -4.22 -24.94 -6.77
CA ARG A 215 -3.11 -24.68 -5.84
C ARG A 215 -2.81 -23.19 -5.66
N ILE A 216 -3.66 -22.31 -6.19
CA ILE A 216 -3.51 -20.84 -6.08
C ILE A 216 -4.61 -20.28 -5.20
N ALA A 217 -4.26 -19.34 -4.32
CA ALA A 217 -5.19 -18.49 -3.58
C ALA A 217 -4.99 -17.02 -3.94
N VAL A 218 -6.09 -16.25 -3.97
CA VAL A 218 -6.10 -14.83 -4.30
C VAL A 218 -6.57 -14.03 -3.09
N LEU A 219 -5.78 -13.05 -2.63
CA LEU A 219 -6.11 -12.20 -1.48
C LEU A 219 -6.05 -10.71 -1.84
N HIS A 220 -7.21 -10.06 -1.94
CA HIS A 220 -7.31 -8.61 -2.20
C HIS A 220 -8.54 -7.98 -1.55
N SER A 221 -8.60 -6.63 -1.55
CA SER A 221 -9.64 -5.86 -0.86
C SER A 221 -11.07 -6.06 -1.42
N ALA A 222 -11.20 -6.38 -2.71
CA ALA A 222 -12.50 -6.58 -3.36
C ALA A 222 -13.18 -7.92 -3.04
N LEU A 223 -12.48 -8.86 -2.38
CA LEU A 223 -13.09 -10.10 -1.90
C LEU A 223 -14.10 -9.82 -0.79
N THR A 224 -15.23 -10.54 -0.82
CA THR A 224 -16.15 -10.56 0.30
C THR A 224 -15.52 -11.26 1.51
N ASP A 225 -16.00 -10.99 2.71
CA ASP A 225 -15.51 -11.65 3.93
C ASP A 225 -15.62 -13.17 3.83
N SER A 226 -16.66 -13.68 3.18
CA SER A 226 -16.89 -15.12 2.94
C SER A 226 -15.85 -15.73 2.01
N GLN A 227 -15.51 -15.04 0.91
CA GLN A 227 -14.46 -15.49 -0.02
C GLN A 227 -13.09 -15.43 0.66
N ARG A 228 -12.82 -14.37 1.40
CA ARG A 228 -11.56 -14.21 2.13
C ARG A 228 -11.36 -15.30 3.17
N LEU A 229 -12.41 -15.66 3.92
CA LEU A 229 -12.38 -16.80 4.85
C LEU A 229 -12.15 -18.12 4.11
N GLY A 230 -12.76 -18.33 2.94
CA GLY A 230 -12.57 -19.54 2.14
C GLY A 230 -11.14 -19.71 1.67
N GLU A 231 -10.56 -18.66 1.07
CA GLU A 231 -9.14 -18.68 0.67
C GLU A 231 -8.20 -18.87 1.86
N TRP A 232 -8.47 -18.20 2.99
CA TRP A 232 -7.68 -18.35 4.19
C TRP A 232 -7.67 -19.78 4.73
N LYS A 233 -8.84 -20.45 4.76
CA LYS A 233 -8.94 -21.86 5.17
C LYS A 233 -8.17 -22.79 4.24
N ARG A 234 -8.25 -22.58 2.93
CA ARG A 234 -7.46 -23.35 1.93
C ARG A 234 -5.95 -23.18 2.11
N ILE A 235 -5.51 -21.96 2.43
CA ILE A 235 -4.09 -21.67 2.67
C ILE A 235 -3.60 -22.42 3.92
N ILE A 236 -4.35 -22.33 5.02
CA ILE A 236 -3.92 -22.91 6.30
C ILE A 236 -4.01 -24.45 6.30
N SER A 237 -4.93 -25.05 5.51
CA SER A 237 -5.02 -26.52 5.33
C SER A 237 -3.91 -27.10 4.44
N GLY A 238 -3.08 -26.25 3.80
CA GLY A 238 -2.01 -26.70 2.91
C GLY A 238 -2.48 -27.08 1.51
N GLU A 239 -3.70 -26.71 1.10
CA GLU A 239 -4.22 -26.92 -0.24
C GLU A 239 -3.58 -25.99 -1.28
N VAL A 240 -2.84 -24.96 -0.85
CA VAL A 240 -2.35 -23.88 -1.68
C VAL A 240 -0.82 -23.79 -1.63
N ASP A 241 -0.20 -23.70 -2.80
CA ASP A 241 1.25 -23.46 -2.95
C ASP A 241 1.56 -21.98 -3.22
N ILE A 242 0.68 -21.29 -3.93
CA ILE A 242 0.88 -19.89 -4.32
C ILE A 242 -0.22 -19.01 -3.75
N VAL A 243 0.16 -17.99 -3.02
CA VAL A 243 -0.74 -16.91 -2.63
C VAL A 243 -0.36 -15.67 -3.41
N ILE A 244 -1.27 -15.18 -4.28
CA ILE A 244 -1.12 -13.88 -4.94
C ILE A 244 -2.04 -12.86 -4.30
N GLY A 245 -1.56 -11.65 -4.09
CA GLY A 245 -2.42 -10.62 -3.54
C GLY A 245 -1.75 -9.27 -3.33
N ALA A 246 -2.57 -8.34 -2.83
CA ALA A 246 -2.12 -7.01 -2.45
C ALA A 246 -1.36 -7.04 -1.11
N ARG A 247 -1.00 -5.88 -0.60
CA ARG A 247 -0.26 -5.66 0.66
C ARG A 247 -0.59 -6.65 1.78
N SER A 248 -1.88 -6.90 2.05
CA SER A 248 -2.31 -7.77 3.17
C SER A 248 -2.01 -9.26 2.96
N ALA A 249 -1.75 -9.71 1.72
CA ALA A 249 -1.39 -11.08 1.44
C ALA A 249 -0.03 -11.47 2.06
N VAL A 250 0.79 -10.50 2.47
CA VAL A 250 2.02 -10.75 3.23
C VAL A 250 1.79 -11.54 4.53
N PHE A 251 0.58 -11.55 5.05
CA PHE A 251 0.18 -12.29 6.25
C PHE A 251 -0.46 -13.67 5.97
N ALA A 252 -0.48 -14.13 4.74
CA ALA A 252 -1.07 -15.43 4.39
C ALA A 252 -0.47 -16.57 5.25
N PRO A 253 -1.30 -17.46 5.86
CA PRO A 253 -0.87 -18.47 6.83
C PRO A 253 -0.26 -19.72 6.16
N LEU A 254 0.73 -19.53 5.30
CA LEU A 254 1.46 -20.61 4.66
C LEU A 254 2.40 -21.31 5.67
N SER A 255 2.28 -22.62 5.78
CA SER A 255 3.06 -23.43 6.73
C SER A 255 4.50 -23.69 6.30
N ASN A 256 4.79 -23.64 5.00
CA ASN A 256 6.09 -23.97 4.42
C ASN A 256 6.60 -22.87 3.47
N LEU A 257 6.59 -21.62 3.96
CA LEU A 257 6.97 -20.45 3.18
C LEU A 257 8.44 -20.54 2.74
N GLY A 258 8.70 -20.52 1.42
CA GLY A 258 10.04 -20.56 0.84
C GLY A 258 10.43 -19.30 0.06
N LEU A 259 9.43 -18.53 -0.43
CA LEU A 259 9.70 -17.37 -1.27
C LEU A 259 8.63 -16.30 -1.08
N ILE A 260 9.07 -15.06 -0.95
CA ILE A 260 8.21 -13.88 -1.09
C ILE A 260 8.70 -13.06 -2.29
N ILE A 261 7.80 -12.79 -3.22
CA ILE A 261 8.04 -11.88 -4.35
C ILE A 261 7.23 -10.62 -4.11
N MET A 262 7.85 -9.45 -4.35
CA MET A 262 7.20 -8.16 -4.26
C MET A 262 7.46 -7.39 -5.55
N ASP A 263 6.47 -7.32 -6.42
CA ASP A 263 6.55 -6.59 -7.69
C ASP A 263 6.21 -5.11 -7.48
N GLU A 264 6.84 -4.24 -8.29
CA GLU A 264 6.73 -2.77 -8.17
C GLU A 264 6.91 -2.30 -6.71
N GLU A 265 8.03 -2.70 -6.07
CA GLU A 265 8.28 -2.56 -4.63
C GLU A 265 8.26 -1.11 -4.12
N HIS A 266 8.48 -0.13 -5.03
CA HIS A 266 8.42 1.30 -4.76
C HIS A 266 6.99 1.82 -4.55
N ASP A 267 5.96 0.99 -4.86
CA ASP A 267 4.57 1.44 -4.82
C ASP A 267 4.12 1.79 -3.41
N SER A 268 3.60 3.01 -3.23
CA SER A 268 3.12 3.50 -1.93
C SER A 268 1.96 2.69 -1.35
N SER A 269 1.23 1.88 -2.15
CA SER A 269 0.16 1.01 -1.66
C SER A 269 0.64 -0.08 -0.71
N TYR A 270 1.95 -0.34 -0.66
CA TYR A 270 2.56 -1.28 0.29
C TYR A 270 2.68 -0.73 1.72
N LYS A 271 2.57 0.57 1.93
CA LYS A 271 2.38 1.18 3.26
C LYS A 271 0.89 1.18 3.61
N SER A 272 0.55 0.81 4.83
CA SER A 272 -0.82 0.78 5.33
C SER A 272 -1.26 2.14 5.85
N ASP A 273 -2.44 2.61 5.42
CA ASP A 273 -3.10 3.82 5.93
C ASP A 273 -4.11 3.52 7.04
N SER A 274 -4.29 2.24 7.39
CA SER A 274 -5.21 1.79 8.44
C SER A 274 -4.61 1.96 9.85
N PHE A 275 -5.33 1.48 10.88
CA PHE A 275 -4.88 1.59 12.28
C PHE A 275 -3.48 1.04 12.50
N VAL A 276 -3.12 -0.07 11.85
CA VAL A 276 -1.75 -0.62 11.87
C VAL A 276 -1.02 -0.13 10.63
N ARG A 277 -0.14 0.86 10.79
CA ARG A 277 0.57 1.54 9.70
C ARG A 277 1.85 0.80 9.29
N TYR A 278 1.74 -0.49 9.00
CA TYR A 278 2.89 -1.30 8.58
C TYR A 278 3.25 -1.09 7.09
N HIS A 279 4.49 -1.41 6.74
CA HIS A 279 4.95 -1.53 5.35
C HIS A 279 5.16 -3.01 5.01
N ALA A 280 4.55 -3.49 3.91
CA ALA A 280 4.61 -4.92 3.54
C ALA A 280 6.04 -5.43 3.33
N ARG A 281 6.96 -4.62 2.78
CA ARG A 281 8.37 -4.97 2.63
C ARG A 281 9.04 -5.31 3.95
N THR A 282 8.77 -4.54 5.01
CA THR A 282 9.32 -4.78 6.35
C THR A 282 8.79 -6.09 6.93
N ILE A 283 7.50 -6.38 6.74
CA ILE A 283 6.88 -7.65 7.15
C ILE A 283 7.47 -8.82 6.34
N ALA A 284 7.61 -8.66 5.02
CA ALA A 284 8.19 -9.67 4.14
C ALA A 284 9.61 -10.05 4.57
N TYR A 285 10.47 -9.07 4.85
CA TYR A 285 11.81 -9.32 5.39
C TYR A 285 11.77 -10.09 6.71
N LYS A 286 10.89 -9.68 7.64
CA LYS A 286 10.75 -10.37 8.93
C LYS A 286 10.31 -11.81 8.73
N ARG A 287 9.32 -12.07 7.88
CA ARG A 287 8.86 -13.43 7.57
C ARG A 287 9.93 -14.28 6.89
N CYS A 288 10.64 -13.72 5.90
CA CYS A 288 11.75 -14.41 5.25
C CYS A 288 12.84 -14.79 6.25
N GLN A 289 13.19 -13.90 7.16
CA GLN A 289 14.16 -14.16 8.22
C GLN A 289 13.70 -15.28 9.17
N THR A 290 12.42 -15.29 9.57
CA THR A 290 11.87 -16.30 10.48
C THR A 290 11.76 -17.68 9.83
N ASN A 291 11.41 -17.73 8.52
CA ASN A 291 11.15 -18.98 7.78
C ASN A 291 12.35 -19.46 6.95
N ASN A 292 13.51 -18.80 7.00
CA ASN A 292 14.63 -19.03 6.09
C ASN A 292 14.19 -19.03 4.61
N ALA A 293 13.32 -18.08 4.25
CA ALA A 293 12.75 -17.94 2.92
C ALA A 293 13.51 -16.90 2.09
N PHE A 294 13.46 -17.06 0.77
CA PHE A 294 13.99 -16.10 -0.18
C PHE A 294 13.07 -14.89 -0.35
N ILE A 295 13.64 -13.75 -0.70
CA ILE A 295 12.87 -12.58 -1.11
C ILE A 295 13.38 -12.05 -2.44
N ILE A 296 12.45 -11.76 -3.35
CA ILE A 296 12.72 -11.08 -4.62
C ILE A 296 11.90 -9.80 -4.64
N LEU A 297 12.57 -8.67 -4.60
CA LEU A 297 11.98 -7.35 -4.80
C LEU A 297 12.21 -6.94 -6.24
N GLY A 298 11.22 -6.39 -6.91
CA GLY A 298 11.40 -5.98 -8.29
C GLY A 298 10.70 -4.69 -8.65
N SER A 299 11.34 -3.90 -9.52
CA SER A 299 10.78 -2.70 -10.10
C SER A 299 11.57 -2.24 -11.33
N ALA A 300 10.97 -1.32 -12.10
CA ALA A 300 11.68 -0.54 -13.10
C ALA A 300 12.43 0.65 -12.47
N THR A 301 11.88 1.19 -11.39
CA THR A 301 12.38 2.33 -10.63
C THR A 301 12.58 1.91 -9.18
N PRO A 302 13.82 1.66 -8.73
CA PRO A 302 14.09 1.28 -7.36
C PRO A 302 13.75 2.40 -6.36
N SER A 303 13.08 2.06 -5.25
CA SER A 303 13.01 2.98 -4.11
C SER A 303 14.40 3.29 -3.57
N ILE A 304 14.60 4.48 -2.99
CA ILE A 304 15.91 4.85 -2.41
C ILE A 304 16.30 3.88 -1.28
N GLU A 305 15.33 3.31 -0.57
CA GLU A 305 15.55 2.28 0.43
C GLU A 305 16.21 1.02 -0.18
N CYS A 306 15.70 0.52 -1.31
CA CYS A 306 16.27 -0.63 -2.00
C CYS A 306 17.53 -0.26 -2.74
N TYR A 307 17.61 0.94 -3.33
CA TYR A 307 18.82 1.46 -3.99
C TYR A 307 20.01 1.46 -3.02
N LYS A 308 19.83 2.01 -1.82
CA LYS A 308 20.82 1.96 -0.75
C LYS A 308 21.18 0.53 -0.36
N ALA A 309 20.18 -0.35 -0.22
CA ALA A 309 20.40 -1.72 0.22
C ALA A 309 21.27 -2.53 -0.75
N PHE A 310 21.07 -2.39 -2.07
CA PHE A 310 21.95 -3.10 -3.01
C PHE A 310 23.31 -2.41 -3.20
N LYS A 311 23.42 -1.09 -3.06
CA LYS A 311 24.73 -0.40 -3.02
C LYS A 311 25.57 -0.85 -1.80
N GLU A 312 24.92 -1.20 -0.69
CA GLU A 312 25.55 -1.74 0.52
C GLU A 312 25.71 -3.29 0.49
N ASN A 313 25.47 -3.96 -0.65
CA ASN A 313 25.50 -5.41 -0.82
C ASN A 313 24.58 -6.21 0.13
N LYS A 314 23.50 -5.58 0.61
CA LYS A 314 22.44 -6.25 1.40
C LYS A 314 21.41 -6.94 0.52
N LEU A 315 21.35 -6.57 -0.74
CA LEU A 315 20.52 -7.16 -1.78
C LEU A 315 21.41 -7.53 -2.98
N CYS A 316 21.24 -8.75 -3.50
CA CYS A 316 21.89 -9.18 -4.73
C CYS A 316 21.17 -8.55 -5.93
N LEU A 317 21.84 -7.68 -6.66
CA LEU A 317 21.26 -6.98 -7.81
C LEU A 317 21.27 -7.87 -9.06
N LEU A 318 20.07 -8.05 -9.65
CA LEU A 318 19.87 -8.68 -10.96
C LEU A 318 19.30 -7.62 -11.91
N ARG A 319 19.91 -7.45 -13.09
CA ARG A 319 19.52 -6.42 -14.06
C ARG A 319 18.92 -7.01 -15.33
N LEU A 320 17.81 -6.42 -15.79
CA LEU A 320 17.18 -6.65 -17.08
C LEU A 320 17.12 -5.31 -17.82
N THR A 321 18.11 -5.04 -18.64
CA THR A 321 18.29 -3.71 -19.27
C THR A 321 17.55 -3.57 -20.59
N LYS A 322 17.06 -4.69 -21.16
CA LYS A 322 16.40 -4.74 -22.46
C LYS A 322 14.93 -5.15 -22.32
N ARG A 323 14.09 -4.61 -23.19
CA ARG A 323 12.70 -5.08 -23.30
C ARG A 323 12.69 -6.50 -23.88
N ALA A 324 11.74 -7.33 -23.39
CA ALA A 324 11.62 -8.73 -23.84
C ALA A 324 11.11 -8.85 -25.28
N CYS A 325 10.25 -7.93 -25.73
CA CYS A 325 9.78 -7.90 -27.11
C CYS A 325 10.87 -7.33 -28.04
N PRO A 326 11.36 -8.08 -29.05
CA PRO A 326 12.44 -7.62 -29.94
C PRO A 326 12.09 -6.38 -30.77
N MET A 327 10.81 -6.18 -31.10
CA MET A 327 10.32 -5.01 -31.85
C MET A 327 10.12 -3.78 -30.99
N ALA A 328 10.05 -3.94 -29.67
CA ALA A 328 9.80 -2.85 -28.76
C ALA A 328 10.98 -1.88 -28.71
N ARG A 329 10.72 -0.59 -28.97
CA ARG A 329 11.69 0.49 -28.81
C ARG A 329 11.28 1.37 -27.64
N GLU A 330 12.25 2.04 -27.07
CA GLU A 330 11.97 3.03 -26.04
C GLU A 330 11.29 4.25 -26.65
N SER A 331 10.29 4.79 -25.95
CA SER A 331 9.52 5.96 -26.40
C SER A 331 10.41 7.21 -26.42
N GLU A 332 10.24 8.05 -27.40
CA GLU A 332 10.81 9.40 -27.40
C GLU A 332 10.07 10.25 -26.37
N ILE A 333 10.79 10.92 -25.47
CA ILE A 333 10.21 11.75 -24.40
C ILE A 333 10.45 13.22 -24.68
N GLU A 334 9.37 13.95 -24.83
CA GLU A 334 9.37 15.39 -25.05
C GLU A 334 8.71 16.11 -23.86
N ILE A 335 9.41 17.09 -23.27
CA ILE A 335 8.90 17.91 -22.18
C ILE A 335 8.48 19.25 -22.80
N VAL A 336 7.21 19.62 -22.60
CA VAL A 336 6.64 20.86 -23.15
C VAL A 336 6.10 21.74 -22.02
N SER A 337 6.31 23.05 -22.17
CA SER A 337 5.77 24.02 -21.22
C SER A 337 4.26 24.14 -21.38
N ALA A 338 3.53 24.02 -20.25
CA ALA A 338 2.11 24.32 -20.15
C ALA A 338 1.85 25.63 -19.39
N PHE A 339 2.90 26.39 -19.08
CA PHE A 339 2.82 27.63 -18.31
C PHE A 339 1.95 28.67 -19.06
N ARG A 340 0.90 29.14 -18.39
CA ARG A 340 -0.09 30.11 -18.95
C ARG A 340 -0.83 29.66 -20.21
N SER A 341 -0.93 28.35 -20.47
CA SER A 341 -1.78 27.86 -21.55
C SER A 341 -3.25 28.17 -21.27
N ALA A 342 -3.97 28.66 -22.29
CA ALA A 342 -5.43 28.88 -22.22
C ALA A 342 -6.21 27.56 -22.31
N THR A 343 -5.59 26.50 -22.84
CA THR A 343 -6.16 25.17 -23.07
C THR A 343 -5.45 24.13 -22.19
N VAL A 344 -6.14 23.06 -21.86
CA VAL A 344 -5.56 21.93 -21.09
C VAL A 344 -4.59 21.14 -21.95
N ILE A 345 -4.92 20.99 -23.23
CA ILE A 345 -4.09 20.32 -24.24
C ILE A 345 -3.20 21.35 -24.91
N SER A 346 -1.88 21.21 -24.75
CA SER A 346 -0.93 22.09 -25.46
C SER A 346 -0.98 21.88 -26.97
N PRO A 347 -0.65 22.92 -27.80
CA PRO A 347 -0.61 22.76 -29.25
C PRO A 347 0.24 21.57 -29.69
N ARG A 348 1.39 21.35 -29.05
CA ARG A 348 2.27 20.24 -29.38
C ARG A 348 1.64 18.86 -29.09
N LEU A 349 0.89 18.71 -27.99
CA LEU A 349 0.17 17.48 -27.69
C LEU A 349 -1.02 17.29 -28.63
N MET A 350 -1.69 18.38 -29.02
CA MET A 350 -2.79 18.36 -29.99
C MET A 350 -2.31 17.86 -31.37
N ASP A 351 -1.16 18.34 -31.85
CA ASP A 351 -0.57 17.88 -33.10
C ASP A 351 -0.22 16.40 -33.07
N ALA A 352 0.40 15.93 -31.94
CA ALA A 352 0.75 14.53 -31.76
C ALA A 352 -0.50 13.62 -31.66
N LEU A 353 -1.58 14.08 -31.04
CA LEU A 353 -2.87 13.36 -31.02
C LEU A 353 -3.43 13.20 -32.43
N LYS A 354 -3.39 14.28 -33.23
CA LYS A 354 -3.83 14.23 -34.60
C LYS A 354 -3.02 13.23 -35.43
N GLU A 355 -1.68 13.31 -35.38
CA GLU A 355 -0.77 12.34 -36.04
C GLU A 355 -1.13 10.90 -35.66
N THR A 356 -1.35 10.65 -34.36
CA THR A 356 -1.67 9.32 -33.83
C THR A 356 -3.00 8.76 -34.34
N LEU A 357 -4.03 9.62 -34.42
CA LEU A 357 -5.36 9.26 -34.93
C LEU A 357 -5.32 9.00 -36.43
N ASP A 358 -4.60 9.85 -37.21
CA ASP A 358 -4.40 9.68 -38.64
C ASP A 358 -3.71 8.35 -38.97
N GLU A 359 -2.76 7.90 -38.13
CA GLU A 359 -2.11 6.60 -38.22
C GLU A 359 -2.98 5.41 -37.74
N LYS A 360 -4.22 5.65 -37.30
CA LYS A 360 -5.12 4.64 -36.69
C LYS A 360 -4.49 3.95 -35.49
N LYS A 361 -3.67 4.66 -34.72
CA LYS A 361 -3.09 4.24 -33.47
C LYS A 361 -3.92 4.77 -32.29
N GLN A 362 -3.55 4.31 -31.09
CA GLN A 362 -4.23 4.72 -29.87
C GLN A 362 -3.36 5.63 -29.01
N ALA A 363 -4.02 6.54 -28.28
CA ALA A 363 -3.37 7.42 -27.34
C ALA A 363 -3.87 7.22 -25.90
N ILE A 364 -2.99 7.41 -24.94
CA ILE A 364 -3.32 7.52 -23.52
C ILE A 364 -3.05 8.95 -23.05
N LEU A 365 -4.04 9.58 -22.44
CA LEU A 365 -3.88 10.84 -21.75
C LEU A 365 -3.93 10.64 -20.25
N PHE A 366 -2.81 10.87 -19.63
CA PHE A 366 -2.61 10.64 -18.20
C PHE A 366 -2.70 11.94 -17.41
N LEU A 367 -3.55 11.96 -16.37
CA LEU A 367 -3.61 13.04 -15.39
C LEU A 367 -3.09 12.54 -14.04
N ASN A 368 -2.13 13.26 -13.48
CA ASN A 368 -1.68 13.00 -12.12
C ASN A 368 -2.71 13.57 -11.11
N LYS A 369 -3.64 12.73 -10.62
CA LYS A 369 -4.76 13.16 -9.75
C LYS A 369 -4.36 13.35 -8.27
N ARG A 370 -3.13 13.01 -7.86
CA ARG A 370 -2.67 13.23 -6.49
C ARG A 370 -2.26 14.69 -6.31
N GLY A 371 -3.17 15.53 -5.83
CA GLY A 371 -2.94 16.95 -5.53
C GLY A 371 -3.76 17.93 -6.34
N PHE A 372 -4.53 17.50 -7.35
CA PHE A 372 -5.59 18.34 -7.91
C PHE A 372 -6.79 18.35 -6.97
N LEU A 373 -6.71 19.23 -6.03
CA LEU A 373 -7.88 19.89 -5.54
C LEU A 373 -8.36 20.76 -6.71
N HIS A 374 -9.52 20.42 -7.26
CA HIS A 374 -10.29 21.31 -8.12
C HIS A 374 -10.56 22.57 -7.31
N ARG A 375 -9.57 23.48 -7.25
CA ARG A 375 -9.66 24.64 -6.38
C ARG A 375 -10.27 25.78 -7.14
N LEU A 376 -11.23 26.42 -6.53
CA LEU A 376 -11.68 27.72 -6.97
C LEU A 376 -10.64 28.73 -6.51
N GLU A 377 -9.87 29.27 -7.45
CA GLU A 377 -8.85 30.29 -7.22
C GLU A 377 -9.20 31.55 -7.97
N CYS A 378 -9.10 32.68 -7.32
CA CYS A 378 -9.28 33.97 -7.97
C CYS A 378 -8.04 34.31 -8.81
N PRO A 379 -8.19 34.57 -10.13
CA PRO A 379 -7.05 34.89 -10.99
C PRO A 379 -6.43 36.26 -10.70
N GLU A 380 -7.18 37.17 -10.04
CA GLU A 380 -6.72 38.52 -9.74
C GLU A 380 -5.90 38.60 -8.46
N CYS A 381 -6.35 37.96 -7.39
CA CYS A 381 -5.72 38.08 -6.07
C CYS A 381 -5.18 36.78 -5.48
N GLY A 382 -5.31 35.66 -6.18
CA GLY A 382 -4.84 34.34 -5.70
C GLY A 382 -5.65 33.76 -4.54
N TRP A 383 -6.81 34.36 -4.18
CA TRP A 383 -7.67 33.80 -3.13
C TRP A 383 -8.21 32.44 -3.53
N ILE A 384 -8.17 31.49 -2.59
CA ILE A 384 -8.66 30.12 -2.77
C ILE A 384 -9.86 29.85 -1.88
N ALA A 385 -10.92 29.25 -2.43
CA ALA A 385 -12.07 28.82 -1.65
C ALA A 385 -11.73 27.63 -0.78
N MET A 386 -11.65 27.83 0.54
CA MET A 386 -11.29 26.80 1.52
C MET A 386 -12.52 26.23 2.23
N CYS A 387 -12.47 24.94 2.54
CA CYS A 387 -13.48 24.31 3.41
C CYS A 387 -13.31 24.79 4.86
N PRO A 388 -14.36 25.34 5.52
CA PRO A 388 -14.25 25.82 6.89
C PRO A 388 -14.05 24.68 7.92
N HIS A 389 -14.43 23.44 7.56
CA HIS A 389 -14.29 22.27 8.44
C HIS A 389 -12.95 21.56 8.31
N CYS A 390 -12.31 21.66 7.13
CA CYS A 390 -11.12 20.86 6.81
C CYS A 390 -9.88 21.69 6.47
N ALA A 391 -10.01 23.01 6.35
CA ALA A 391 -8.93 23.89 5.92
C ALA A 391 -8.18 23.40 4.67
N VAL A 392 -8.92 22.78 3.74
CA VAL A 392 -8.45 22.34 2.42
C VAL A 392 -9.28 23.04 1.34
N PRO A 393 -8.74 23.23 0.12
CA PRO A 393 -9.50 23.79 -0.99
C PRO A 393 -10.76 23.01 -1.28
N LEU A 394 -11.83 23.74 -1.62
CA LEU A 394 -13.10 23.18 -2.10
C LEU A 394 -13.01 22.87 -3.58
N THR A 395 -13.62 21.76 -3.99
CA THR A 395 -13.71 21.33 -5.38
C THR A 395 -15.03 21.79 -6.01
N TYR A 396 -14.99 22.45 -7.16
CA TYR A 396 -16.17 22.77 -7.91
C TYR A 396 -16.64 21.59 -8.78
N HIS A 397 -17.92 21.25 -8.65
CA HIS A 397 -18.60 20.23 -9.46
C HIS A 397 -19.60 20.89 -10.42
N LYS A 398 -19.26 20.92 -11.72
CA LYS A 398 -20.05 21.56 -12.77
C LYS A 398 -21.47 20.98 -12.86
N ASN A 399 -21.61 19.66 -12.78
CA ASN A 399 -22.90 18.96 -12.92
C ASN A 399 -23.93 19.32 -11.83
N THR A 400 -23.46 19.65 -10.63
CA THR A 400 -24.32 20.03 -9.50
C THR A 400 -24.27 21.52 -9.19
N ASN A 401 -23.40 22.28 -9.85
CA ASN A 401 -23.10 23.70 -9.59
C ASN A 401 -22.81 23.97 -8.10
N LYS A 402 -22.00 23.08 -7.49
CA LYS A 402 -21.65 23.16 -6.06
C LYS A 402 -20.14 23.08 -5.86
N LEU A 403 -19.69 23.65 -4.74
CA LEU A 403 -18.36 23.45 -4.18
C LEU A 403 -18.44 22.35 -3.13
N ILE A 404 -17.67 21.27 -3.27
CA ILE A 404 -17.72 20.10 -2.39
C ILE A 404 -16.34 19.88 -1.75
N CYS A 405 -16.33 19.60 -0.47
CA CYS A 405 -15.12 19.15 0.22
C CYS A 405 -15.01 17.62 0.11
N HIS A 406 -13.97 17.09 -0.54
CA HIS A 406 -13.77 15.64 -0.68
C HIS A 406 -13.32 14.92 0.62
N HIS A 407 -13.10 15.67 1.71
CA HIS A 407 -12.76 15.09 3.02
C HIS A 407 -13.96 14.91 3.94
N CYS A 408 -14.78 15.98 4.09
CA CYS A 408 -15.95 15.94 4.96
C CYS A 408 -17.28 15.84 4.20
N HIS A 409 -17.24 15.86 2.87
CA HIS A 409 -18.39 15.85 1.97
C HIS A 409 -19.37 17.02 2.16
N SER A 410 -18.95 18.09 2.84
CA SER A 410 -19.76 19.30 2.96
C SER A 410 -19.91 19.98 1.60
N GLU A 411 -21.13 20.41 1.29
CA GLU A 411 -21.47 21.07 0.03
C GLU A 411 -21.78 22.56 0.26
N TYR A 412 -21.31 23.38 -0.65
CA TYR A 412 -21.53 24.84 -0.64
C TYR A 412 -22.01 25.30 -2.02
N PRO A 413 -22.80 26.38 -2.12
CA PRO A 413 -23.18 26.95 -3.40
C PRO A 413 -21.93 27.44 -4.16
N ALA A 414 -21.98 27.40 -5.48
CA ALA A 414 -20.95 27.99 -6.32
C ALA A 414 -20.81 29.49 -6.04
N ILE A 415 -19.57 29.98 -6.07
CA ILE A 415 -19.25 31.39 -5.82
C ILE A 415 -19.08 32.08 -7.17
N THR A 416 -19.83 33.18 -7.40
CA THR A 416 -19.77 33.95 -8.63
C THR A 416 -18.78 35.11 -8.56
N HIS A 417 -18.39 35.54 -7.34
CA HIS A 417 -17.45 36.62 -7.11
C HIS A 417 -16.42 36.20 -6.07
N CYS A 418 -15.20 36.70 -6.21
CA CYS A 418 -14.15 36.45 -5.23
C CYS A 418 -14.53 37.07 -3.88
N LYS A 419 -14.42 36.30 -2.78
CA LYS A 419 -14.74 36.80 -1.44
C LYS A 419 -13.69 37.78 -0.89
N ASN A 420 -12.50 37.87 -1.52
CA ASN A 420 -11.42 38.75 -1.08
C ASN A 420 -11.37 40.08 -1.87
N CYS A 421 -11.40 40.02 -3.21
CA CYS A 421 -11.26 41.20 -4.04
C CYS A 421 -12.54 41.56 -4.87
N TYR A 422 -13.62 40.78 -4.73
CA TYR A 422 -14.90 40.94 -5.41
C TYR A 422 -14.84 40.81 -6.93
N ALA A 423 -13.72 40.42 -7.51
CA ALA A 423 -13.61 40.13 -8.93
C ALA A 423 -14.58 39.00 -9.34
N GLU A 424 -15.14 39.08 -10.54
CA GLU A 424 -15.95 38.00 -11.11
C GLU A 424 -15.07 36.76 -11.29
N THR A 425 -15.43 35.67 -10.62
CA THR A 425 -14.70 34.40 -10.72
C THR A 425 -15.15 33.65 -11.98
N THR A 426 -14.72 34.12 -13.16
CA THR A 426 -15.08 33.49 -14.44
C THR A 426 -14.19 32.31 -14.80
N THR A 427 -13.06 32.11 -14.12
CA THR A 427 -12.08 31.06 -14.43
C THR A 427 -11.95 30.08 -13.30
N PHE A 428 -12.75 29.00 -13.34
CA PHE A 428 -12.48 27.80 -12.57
C PHE A 428 -11.28 27.08 -13.19
N ARG A 429 -10.10 27.20 -12.62
CA ARG A 429 -8.96 26.36 -13.02
C ARG A 429 -9.12 24.98 -12.40
N SER A 430 -10.05 24.22 -12.98
CA SER A 430 -10.27 22.81 -12.62
C SER A 430 -9.79 21.94 -13.78
N TYR A 431 -8.64 21.33 -13.64
CA TYR A 431 -8.17 20.34 -14.61
C TYR A 431 -8.60 18.94 -14.15
N GLY A 432 -9.87 18.57 -14.29
CA GLY A 432 -10.34 17.22 -14.05
C GLY A 432 -10.29 16.36 -15.31
N THR A 433 -10.36 15.04 -15.16
CA THR A 433 -10.51 14.10 -16.27
C THR A 433 -11.73 14.42 -17.13
N GLU A 434 -12.78 15.03 -16.55
CA GLU A 434 -13.98 15.49 -17.27
C GLU A 434 -13.68 16.64 -18.23
N LEU A 435 -12.94 17.65 -17.77
CA LEU A 435 -12.57 18.78 -18.61
C LEU A 435 -11.66 18.37 -19.76
N VAL A 436 -10.69 17.46 -19.47
CA VAL A 436 -9.84 16.91 -20.53
C VAL A 436 -10.67 16.12 -21.54
N GLU A 437 -11.65 15.34 -21.09
CA GLU A 437 -12.56 14.59 -21.97
C GLU A 437 -13.40 15.53 -22.83
N GLU A 438 -13.97 16.60 -22.24
CA GLU A 438 -14.75 17.63 -22.98
C GLU A 438 -13.89 18.32 -24.05
N GLU A 439 -12.67 18.74 -23.70
CA GLU A 439 -11.75 19.41 -24.62
C GLU A 439 -11.29 18.50 -25.75
N VAL A 440 -10.91 17.25 -25.42
CA VAL A 440 -10.49 16.27 -26.44
C VAL A 440 -11.63 15.93 -27.39
N LYS A 441 -12.87 15.78 -26.91
CA LYS A 441 -14.05 15.56 -27.78
C LYS A 441 -14.39 16.77 -28.66
N ALA A 442 -14.15 17.98 -28.17
CA ALA A 442 -14.33 19.21 -28.97
C ALA A 442 -13.26 19.34 -30.06
N LEU A 443 -12.00 19.00 -29.76
CA LEU A 443 -10.89 19.04 -30.72
C LEU A 443 -10.96 17.91 -31.74
N PHE A 444 -11.39 16.71 -31.32
CA PHE A 444 -11.44 15.49 -32.15
C PHE A 444 -12.83 14.82 -32.09
N PRO A 445 -13.88 15.45 -32.72
CA PRO A 445 -15.25 14.93 -32.62
C PRO A 445 -15.43 13.54 -33.24
N TYR A 446 -14.52 13.12 -34.11
CA TYR A 446 -14.52 11.81 -34.78
C TYR A 446 -13.82 10.71 -33.95
N ALA A 447 -13.09 11.05 -32.88
CA ALA A 447 -12.37 10.09 -32.06
C ALA A 447 -13.29 9.49 -30.99
N ARG A 448 -13.12 8.19 -30.76
CA ARG A 448 -13.81 7.47 -29.69
C ARG A 448 -13.01 7.62 -28.40
N VAL A 449 -13.54 8.39 -27.46
CA VAL A 449 -12.88 8.76 -26.21
C VAL A 449 -13.54 8.00 -25.05
N SER A 450 -12.74 7.35 -24.21
CA SER A 450 -13.18 6.73 -22.96
C SER A 450 -12.39 7.27 -21.77
N ARG A 451 -13.04 7.31 -20.59
CA ARG A 451 -12.44 7.75 -19.33
C ARG A 451 -12.36 6.62 -18.32
N LEU A 452 -11.20 6.49 -17.66
CA LEU A 452 -10.91 5.49 -16.65
C LEU A 452 -10.34 6.13 -15.39
N ASP A 453 -11.23 6.49 -14.47
CA ASP A 453 -10.89 7.04 -13.15
C ASP A 453 -11.77 6.42 -12.05
N ARG A 454 -11.53 6.81 -10.78
CA ARG A 454 -12.29 6.28 -9.64
C ARG A 454 -13.78 6.60 -9.71
N ASP A 455 -14.14 7.77 -10.24
CA ASP A 455 -15.54 8.22 -10.29
C ASP A 455 -16.34 7.38 -11.29
N VAL A 456 -15.70 6.99 -12.39
CA VAL A 456 -16.28 6.07 -13.39
C VAL A 456 -16.32 4.65 -12.86
N THR A 457 -15.25 4.16 -12.26
CA THR A 457 -15.17 2.77 -11.76
C THR A 457 -16.04 2.50 -10.54
N SER A 458 -16.35 3.52 -9.74
CA SER A 458 -17.30 3.40 -8.61
C SER A 458 -18.74 3.10 -9.02
N LYS A 459 -19.11 3.36 -10.30
CA LYS A 459 -20.46 3.13 -10.83
C LYS A 459 -20.83 1.66 -11.03
N GLY A 460 -19.86 0.73 -11.01
CA GLY A 460 -20.14 -0.71 -11.15
C GLY A 460 -18.90 -1.59 -11.09
N LYS A 461 -19.05 -2.83 -10.62
CA LYS A 461 -17.95 -3.78 -10.38
C LYS A 461 -17.13 -4.14 -11.63
N ASN A 462 -17.74 -4.09 -12.83
CA ASN A 462 -17.10 -4.55 -14.08
C ASN A 462 -16.71 -3.40 -15.02
N VAL A 463 -16.92 -2.13 -14.62
CA VAL A 463 -16.67 -0.97 -15.49
C VAL A 463 -15.20 -0.86 -15.89
N PHE A 464 -14.29 -1.10 -14.94
CA PHE A 464 -12.84 -1.11 -15.20
C PHE A 464 -12.46 -2.16 -16.27
N GLU A 465 -12.96 -3.39 -16.12
CA GLU A 465 -12.67 -4.48 -17.07
C GLU A 465 -13.25 -4.19 -18.44
N THR A 466 -14.48 -3.67 -18.52
CA THR A 466 -15.15 -3.33 -19.77
C THR A 466 -14.38 -2.25 -20.56
N ILE A 467 -14.05 -1.13 -19.92
CA ILE A 467 -13.30 -0.03 -20.57
C ILE A 467 -11.92 -0.52 -21.00
N SER A 468 -11.22 -1.28 -20.15
CA SER A 468 -9.90 -1.81 -20.47
C SER A 468 -9.93 -2.79 -21.66
N ARG A 469 -10.96 -3.62 -21.75
CA ARG A 469 -11.17 -4.54 -22.87
C ARG A 469 -11.52 -3.77 -24.15
N ASP A 470 -12.44 -2.81 -24.09
CA ASP A 470 -12.83 -2.00 -25.26
C ASP A 470 -11.64 -1.21 -25.81
N PHE A 471 -10.73 -0.75 -24.95
CA PHE A 471 -9.49 -0.10 -25.39
C PHE A 471 -8.52 -1.14 -26.00
N TYR A 472 -8.37 -2.31 -25.41
CA TYR A 472 -7.55 -3.37 -25.97
C TYR A 472 -8.07 -3.84 -27.35
N ASP A 473 -9.38 -3.98 -27.50
CA ASP A 473 -10.08 -4.39 -28.74
C ASP A 473 -10.15 -3.25 -29.80
N LYS A 474 -9.49 -2.11 -29.56
CA LYS A 474 -9.49 -0.94 -30.45
C LYS A 474 -10.86 -0.31 -30.71
N LYS A 475 -11.82 -0.49 -29.79
CA LYS A 475 -13.13 0.18 -29.82
C LYS A 475 -13.05 1.62 -29.29
N THR A 476 -11.97 2.00 -28.64
CA THR A 476 -11.65 3.32 -28.13
C THR A 476 -10.30 3.78 -28.71
N ASP A 477 -10.22 5.03 -29.15
CA ASP A 477 -9.02 5.61 -29.77
C ASP A 477 -8.16 6.36 -28.73
N ILE A 478 -8.81 7.09 -27.82
CA ILE A 478 -8.14 7.86 -26.77
C ILE A 478 -8.68 7.41 -25.40
N LEU A 479 -7.78 6.96 -24.53
CA LEU A 479 -8.08 6.63 -23.14
C LEU A 479 -7.56 7.73 -22.22
N ILE A 480 -8.47 8.39 -21.50
CA ILE A 480 -8.14 9.43 -20.52
C ILE A 480 -8.20 8.80 -19.13
N GLY A 481 -7.17 8.97 -18.31
CA GLY A 481 -7.22 8.39 -16.98
C GLY A 481 -6.18 8.92 -16.00
N THR A 482 -6.26 8.36 -14.78
CA THR A 482 -5.35 8.67 -13.69
C THR A 482 -4.41 7.46 -13.47
N GLN A 483 -3.84 7.29 -12.28
CA GLN A 483 -2.90 6.20 -11.95
C GLN A 483 -3.40 4.78 -12.32
N MET A 484 -4.71 4.59 -12.50
CA MET A 484 -5.27 3.29 -12.91
C MET A 484 -4.85 2.90 -14.34
N VAL A 485 -4.62 3.88 -15.22
CA VAL A 485 -4.14 3.63 -16.60
C VAL A 485 -2.63 3.42 -16.64
N ALA A 486 -1.89 4.01 -15.68
CA ALA A 486 -0.45 3.91 -15.59
C ALA A 486 0.04 2.52 -15.13
N LYS A 487 -0.81 1.71 -14.48
CA LYS A 487 -0.40 0.46 -13.81
C LYS A 487 -1.12 -0.77 -14.37
N GLY A 488 -0.40 -1.88 -14.47
CA GLY A 488 -0.95 -3.24 -14.64
C GLY A 488 -1.51 -3.63 -16.01
N LEU A 489 -1.81 -2.69 -16.92
CA LEU A 489 -2.43 -2.98 -18.21
C LEU A 489 -1.43 -2.92 -19.37
N ASN A 490 -1.61 -3.80 -20.37
CA ASN A 490 -0.83 -3.83 -21.59
C ASN A 490 -1.72 -3.53 -22.79
N PHE A 491 -1.36 -2.48 -23.56
CA PHE A 491 -2.09 -2.05 -24.75
C PHE A 491 -1.17 -2.03 -25.98
N PRO A 492 -1.31 -2.99 -26.89
CA PRO A 492 -0.34 -3.17 -27.99
C PRO A 492 -0.33 -2.02 -29.02
N ASN A 493 -1.42 -1.29 -29.16
CA ASN A 493 -1.58 -0.28 -30.22
C ASN A 493 -1.33 1.17 -29.77
N VAL A 494 -0.82 1.39 -28.56
CA VAL A 494 -0.57 2.72 -28.00
C VAL A 494 0.75 3.28 -28.53
N SER A 495 0.68 4.33 -29.35
CA SER A 495 1.85 5.04 -29.90
C SER A 495 2.11 6.40 -29.25
N LEU A 496 1.11 6.98 -28.58
CA LEU A 496 1.23 8.26 -27.88
C LEU A 496 0.79 8.15 -26.42
N VAL A 497 1.60 8.71 -25.54
CA VAL A 497 1.21 8.96 -24.15
C VAL A 497 1.38 10.44 -23.85
N GLY A 498 0.29 11.12 -23.51
CA GLY A 498 0.29 12.50 -23.06
C GLY A 498 0.17 12.58 -21.55
N VAL A 499 1.12 13.20 -20.87
CA VAL A 499 1.04 13.51 -19.44
C VAL A 499 0.59 14.95 -19.29
N ILE A 500 -0.59 15.12 -18.73
CA ILE A 500 -1.19 16.46 -18.54
C ILE A 500 -0.83 16.96 -17.15
N ASN A 501 -0.16 18.10 -17.09
CA ASN A 501 0.32 18.74 -15.85
C ASN A 501 1.07 17.78 -14.90
N ALA A 502 2.29 17.42 -15.28
CA ALA A 502 3.12 16.46 -14.55
C ALA A 502 3.40 16.86 -13.10
N MET A 503 3.56 18.17 -12.83
CA MET A 503 3.85 18.72 -11.49
C MET A 503 2.62 18.77 -10.58
N SER A 504 1.47 18.34 -11.05
CA SER A 504 0.27 18.28 -10.23
C SER A 504 0.45 17.33 -9.05
N GLY A 505 0.21 17.84 -7.84
CA GLY A 505 0.43 17.09 -6.61
C GLY A 505 1.89 17.01 -6.14
N TYR A 506 2.80 17.65 -6.87
CA TYR A 506 4.15 17.87 -6.37
C TYR A 506 4.10 18.85 -5.19
N THR A 507 4.53 18.38 -4.02
CA THR A 507 4.57 19.18 -2.80
C THR A 507 6.02 19.26 -2.35
N MET A 508 6.62 20.42 -2.40
CA MET A 508 8.05 20.64 -1.98
C MET A 508 8.30 20.26 -0.52
N SER A 509 7.26 20.16 0.31
CA SER A 509 7.35 19.71 1.69
C SER A 509 7.46 18.20 1.87
N ASP A 510 7.22 17.40 0.83
CA ASP A 510 7.42 15.95 0.86
C ASP A 510 8.80 15.61 0.30
N PHE A 511 9.68 15.08 1.13
CA PHE A 511 11.04 14.70 0.73
C PHE A 511 11.10 13.56 -0.31
N ARG A 512 9.97 12.88 -0.57
CA ARG A 512 9.79 11.87 -1.61
C ARG A 512 9.15 12.42 -2.88
N ALA A 513 8.86 13.72 -2.97
CA ALA A 513 8.14 14.28 -4.10
C ALA A 513 8.84 14.02 -5.43
N ASP A 514 10.15 14.24 -5.50
CA ASP A 514 10.97 14.00 -6.70
C ASP A 514 10.93 12.54 -7.15
N GLU A 515 11.07 11.61 -6.21
CA GLU A 515 10.99 10.17 -6.47
C GLU A 515 9.61 9.78 -7.01
N LYS A 516 8.55 10.23 -6.33
CA LYS A 516 7.17 9.94 -6.74
C LYS A 516 6.87 10.46 -8.14
N LEU A 517 7.39 11.64 -8.49
CA LEU A 517 7.24 12.21 -9.82
C LEU A 517 8.04 11.41 -10.84
N PHE A 518 9.29 11.10 -10.55
CA PHE A 518 10.16 10.30 -11.42
C PHE A 518 9.53 8.92 -11.71
N ASP A 519 9.15 8.18 -10.65
CA ASP A 519 8.52 6.85 -10.75
C ASP A 519 7.25 6.89 -11.59
N LEU A 520 6.42 7.90 -11.38
CA LEU A 520 5.18 8.08 -12.10
C LEU A 520 5.42 8.29 -13.59
N ILE A 521 6.33 9.19 -13.96
CA ILE A 521 6.60 9.50 -15.36
C ILE A 521 7.26 8.30 -16.06
N GLU A 522 8.20 7.60 -15.41
CA GLU A 522 8.80 6.37 -15.93
C GLU A 522 7.75 5.26 -16.15
N GLN A 523 6.82 5.07 -15.21
CA GLN A 523 5.73 4.10 -15.38
C GLN A 523 4.82 4.44 -16.55
N VAL A 524 4.45 5.71 -16.69
CA VAL A 524 3.57 6.19 -17.76
C VAL A 524 4.30 6.14 -19.10
N ALA A 525 5.56 6.57 -19.17
CA ALA A 525 6.41 6.47 -20.37
C ALA A 525 6.58 5.02 -20.83
N GLY A 526 6.69 4.10 -19.88
CA GLY A 526 6.75 2.68 -20.14
C GLY A 526 5.47 2.06 -20.75
N ARG A 527 4.34 2.79 -20.85
CA ARG A 527 3.13 2.31 -21.53
C ARG A 527 3.22 2.44 -23.05
N GLY A 528 3.91 3.45 -23.53
CA GLY A 528 4.21 3.60 -24.95
C GLY A 528 5.28 2.63 -25.43
N GLY A 529 5.22 2.21 -26.70
CA GLY A 529 6.27 1.45 -27.37
C GLY A 529 6.56 0.05 -26.83
N ARG A 530 5.67 -0.55 -26.04
CA ARG A 530 5.85 -1.92 -25.54
C ARG A 530 5.89 -2.97 -26.67
N PHE A 531 5.18 -2.68 -27.76
CA PHE A 531 5.00 -3.57 -28.90
C PHE A 531 5.22 -2.85 -30.26
N LEU A 532 5.59 -1.57 -30.25
CA LEU A 532 5.75 -0.73 -31.41
C LEU A 532 7.18 -0.23 -31.54
N GLU A 533 7.65 -0.07 -32.77
CA GLU A 533 8.97 0.50 -33.07
C GLU A 533 9.06 2.00 -32.77
N LYS A 534 7.93 2.72 -32.90
CA LYS A 534 7.86 4.17 -32.67
C LYS A 534 6.76 4.47 -31.69
N SER A 535 7.09 5.25 -30.67
CA SER A 535 6.12 5.82 -29.74
C SER A 535 6.66 7.12 -29.15
N LYS A 536 5.75 8.01 -28.81
CA LYS A 536 6.06 9.31 -28.22
C LYS A 536 5.44 9.45 -26.85
N VAL A 537 6.13 10.14 -25.95
CA VAL A 537 5.60 10.57 -24.64
C VAL A 537 5.77 12.08 -24.56
N ILE A 538 4.66 12.80 -24.44
CA ILE A 538 4.66 14.26 -24.29
C ILE A 538 4.26 14.59 -22.86
N VAL A 539 5.19 15.24 -22.14
CA VAL A 539 4.99 15.63 -20.74
C VAL A 539 4.76 17.13 -20.65
N GLN A 540 3.54 17.53 -20.36
CA GLN A 540 3.19 18.94 -20.12
C GLN A 540 3.48 19.30 -18.66
N THR A 541 4.19 20.40 -18.45
CA THR A 541 4.60 20.86 -17.12
C THR A 541 4.74 22.38 -17.05
N ASP A 542 4.56 22.93 -15.85
CA ASP A 542 4.86 24.34 -15.58
C ASP A 542 6.36 24.60 -15.34
N ASP A 543 7.13 23.56 -15.00
CA ASP A 543 8.59 23.62 -14.82
C ASP A 543 9.29 22.58 -15.70
N ILE A 544 9.86 23.06 -16.82
CA ILE A 544 10.63 22.23 -17.76
C ILE A 544 12.05 21.89 -17.26
N SER A 545 12.51 22.56 -16.19
CA SER A 545 13.84 22.37 -15.60
C SER A 545 13.83 21.37 -14.45
N SER A 546 12.67 20.82 -14.08
CA SER A 546 12.50 19.85 -12.99
C SER A 546 13.45 18.67 -13.14
N ALA A 547 14.30 18.43 -12.13
CA ALA A 547 15.32 17.38 -12.15
C ALA A 547 14.75 15.97 -12.41
N PRO A 548 13.63 15.54 -11.78
CA PRO A 548 13.01 14.25 -12.10
C PRO A 548 12.60 14.13 -13.57
N LEU A 549 12.02 15.19 -14.15
CA LEU A 549 11.59 15.17 -15.57
C LEU A 549 12.78 15.11 -16.53
N LEU A 550 13.83 15.85 -16.25
CA LEU A 550 15.06 15.82 -17.05
C LEU A 550 15.76 14.47 -16.94
N ALA A 551 15.77 13.84 -15.77
CA ALA A 551 16.32 12.50 -15.57
C ALA A 551 15.59 11.46 -16.42
N VAL A 552 14.25 11.49 -16.44
CA VAL A 552 13.43 10.60 -17.28
C VAL A 552 13.71 10.85 -18.76
N LYS A 553 13.72 12.13 -19.22
CA LYS A 553 14.01 12.49 -20.60
C LYS A 553 15.38 12.00 -21.07
N ASN A 554 16.39 12.17 -20.23
CA ASN A 554 17.79 11.79 -20.52
C ASN A 554 18.07 10.31 -20.19
N ARG A 555 17.10 9.57 -19.61
CA ARG A 555 17.24 8.17 -19.18
C ARG A 555 18.37 7.94 -18.15
N ASP A 556 18.63 8.96 -17.37
CA ASP A 556 19.65 8.93 -16.32
C ASP A 556 19.07 8.55 -14.96
N ILE A 557 18.56 7.31 -14.89
CA ILE A 557 17.99 6.75 -13.64
C ILE A 557 19.07 6.66 -12.56
N ASN A 558 20.30 6.23 -12.91
CA ASN A 558 21.37 6.06 -11.94
C ASN A 558 21.79 7.41 -11.35
N GLY A 559 22.05 8.42 -12.18
CA GLY A 559 22.44 9.76 -11.71
C GLY A 559 21.34 10.39 -10.86
N PHE A 560 20.08 10.22 -11.21
CA PHE A 560 18.95 10.69 -10.41
C PHE A 560 18.93 10.04 -9.02
N LEU A 561 19.00 8.69 -8.95
CA LEU A 561 18.97 7.96 -7.68
C LEU A 561 20.22 8.25 -6.81
N ASP A 562 21.41 8.39 -7.43
CA ASP A 562 22.62 8.77 -6.71
C ASP A 562 22.49 10.18 -6.09
N ASN A 563 21.97 11.15 -6.86
CA ASN A 563 21.74 12.51 -6.39
C ASN A 563 20.71 12.57 -5.24
N VAL A 564 19.56 11.91 -5.39
CA VAL A 564 18.53 11.85 -4.34
C VAL A 564 19.06 11.15 -3.09
N SER A 565 19.79 10.05 -3.26
CA SER A 565 20.41 9.32 -2.15
C SER A 565 21.42 10.17 -1.40
N ALA A 566 22.30 10.90 -2.10
CA ALA A 566 23.29 11.79 -1.51
C ALA A 566 22.62 12.96 -0.74
N MET A 567 21.57 13.56 -1.34
CA MET A 567 20.79 14.61 -0.69
C MET A 567 20.16 14.11 0.61
N ARG A 568 19.50 12.93 0.58
CA ARG A 568 18.87 12.34 1.78
C ARG A 568 19.89 11.99 2.86
N GLN A 569 21.07 11.52 2.48
CA GLN A 569 22.17 11.27 3.42
C GLN A 569 22.64 12.55 4.10
N THR A 570 22.87 13.61 3.34
CA THR A 570 23.32 14.91 3.84
C THR A 570 22.29 15.52 4.80
N LEU A 571 21.00 15.43 4.45
CA LEU A 571 19.89 15.98 5.25
C LEU A 571 19.43 15.04 6.38
N SER A 572 20.07 13.89 6.56
CA SER A 572 19.65 12.88 7.55
C SER A 572 18.16 12.49 7.41
N LEU A 573 17.75 12.19 6.18
CA LEU A 573 16.40 11.71 5.84
C LEU A 573 16.36 10.18 5.67
N PRO A 574 15.20 9.53 5.75
CA PRO A 574 15.07 8.13 5.41
C PRO A 574 15.59 7.82 3.99
N PRO A 575 16.31 6.71 3.78
CA PRO A 575 16.54 5.58 4.67
C PRO A 575 17.86 5.66 5.50
N PHE A 576 18.46 6.81 5.66
CA PHE A 576 19.69 6.97 6.45
C PHE A 576 19.41 7.10 7.95
N VAL A 577 18.19 7.52 8.28
CA VAL A 577 17.58 7.48 9.61
C VAL A 577 16.17 6.92 9.50
N HIS A 578 15.58 6.54 10.62
CA HIS A 578 14.16 6.23 10.75
C HIS A 578 13.42 7.44 11.27
N PHE A 579 12.19 7.62 10.82
CA PHE A 579 11.25 8.60 11.36
C PHE A 579 10.18 7.91 12.20
N ALA A 580 9.72 8.61 13.22
CA ALA A 580 8.54 8.21 13.97
C ALA A 580 7.68 9.46 14.22
N ARG A 581 6.40 9.38 13.84
CA ARG A 581 5.44 10.46 13.94
C ARG A 581 4.39 10.12 14.99
N ILE A 582 4.14 11.06 15.90
CA ILE A 582 2.95 11.09 16.74
C ILE A 582 2.06 12.20 16.19
N ALA A 583 0.82 11.85 15.80
CA ALA A 583 -0.18 12.80 15.33
C ALA A 583 -1.33 12.88 16.35
N LEU A 584 -1.78 14.07 16.66
CA LEU A 584 -2.89 14.33 17.55
C LEU A 584 -4.03 15.02 16.83
N ARG A 585 -5.26 14.65 17.19
CA ARG A 585 -6.47 15.29 16.70
C ARG A 585 -7.39 15.66 17.87
N SER A 586 -7.96 16.85 17.84
CA SER A 586 -8.93 17.31 18.85
C SER A 586 -9.89 18.33 18.25
N LYS A 587 -11.14 18.34 18.71
CA LYS A 587 -12.09 19.41 18.39
C LYS A 587 -11.73 20.75 19.00
N LYS A 588 -10.89 20.76 20.05
CA LYS A 588 -10.40 21.95 20.71
C LYS A 588 -8.90 22.10 20.44
N GLU A 589 -8.51 23.20 19.82
CA GLU A 589 -7.13 23.47 19.44
C GLU A 589 -6.18 23.48 20.65
N GLU A 590 -6.56 24.18 21.72
CA GLU A 590 -5.78 24.24 22.96
C GLU A 590 -5.45 22.87 23.53
N LYS A 591 -6.42 21.93 23.52
CA LYS A 591 -6.21 20.57 24.00
C LYS A 591 -5.17 19.80 23.15
N ALA A 592 -5.18 19.98 21.82
CA ALA A 592 -4.20 19.35 20.94
C ALA A 592 -2.80 19.94 21.15
N SER A 593 -2.71 21.28 21.29
CA SER A 593 -1.47 22.01 21.56
C SER A 593 -0.85 21.63 22.91
N ASP A 594 -1.65 21.57 23.96
CA ASP A 594 -1.19 21.19 25.30
C ASP A 594 -0.74 19.73 25.35
N ALA A 595 -1.52 18.85 24.69
CA ALA A 595 -1.21 17.43 24.66
C ALA A 595 0.11 17.17 23.93
N ILE A 596 0.37 17.80 22.75
CA ILE A 596 1.61 17.58 22.02
C ILE A 596 2.82 18.13 22.78
N SER A 597 2.64 19.24 23.53
CA SER A 597 3.67 19.82 24.38
C SER A 597 4.04 18.89 25.55
N LYS A 598 3.02 18.30 26.21
CA LYS A 598 3.23 17.30 27.28
C LYS A 598 3.96 16.06 26.75
N ILE A 599 3.54 15.55 25.59
CA ILE A 599 4.16 14.40 24.94
C ILE A 599 5.63 14.69 24.61
N LYS A 600 5.91 15.85 24.00
CA LYS A 600 7.29 16.26 23.68
C LYS A 600 8.16 16.31 24.93
N ASN A 601 7.70 16.97 25.98
CA ASN A 601 8.46 17.11 27.22
C ASN A 601 8.71 15.73 27.86
N TYR A 602 7.70 14.88 27.97
CA TYR A 602 7.86 13.52 28.50
C TYR A 602 8.89 12.70 27.71
N ILE A 603 8.86 12.74 26.38
CA ILE A 603 9.85 12.04 25.54
C ILE A 603 11.25 12.59 25.77
N MET A 604 11.41 13.90 25.88
CA MET A 604 12.70 14.53 26.13
C MET A 604 13.26 14.14 27.49
N ASP A 605 12.43 14.16 28.54
CA ASP A 605 12.82 13.76 29.89
C ASP A 605 13.20 12.27 29.94
N LEU A 606 12.40 11.41 29.30
CA LEU A 606 12.69 9.98 29.19
C LEU A 606 14.02 9.72 28.47
N TYR A 607 14.24 10.39 27.33
CA TYR A 607 15.48 10.28 26.57
C TYR A 607 16.69 10.79 27.36
N GLN A 608 16.56 11.92 28.07
CA GLN A 608 17.63 12.46 28.90
C GLN A 608 17.98 11.53 30.07
N ASN A 609 16.98 10.91 30.71
CA ASN A 609 17.21 9.93 31.77
C ASN A 609 17.96 8.69 31.25
N MET A 610 17.65 8.24 30.02
CA MET A 610 18.38 7.14 29.37
C MET A 610 19.84 7.55 29.09
N LEU A 611 20.11 8.76 28.63
CA LEU A 611 21.46 9.28 28.41
C LEU A 611 22.26 9.37 29.71
N ASN A 612 21.65 9.80 30.79
CA ASN A 612 22.29 9.91 32.11
C ASN A 612 22.70 8.52 32.65
N THR A 613 21.92 7.48 32.30
CA THR A 613 22.21 6.11 32.77
C THR A 613 23.26 5.42 31.89
N ASN A 614 23.32 5.68 30.57
CA ASN A 614 24.18 4.91 29.63
C ASN A 614 24.47 5.70 28.34
N LYS A 615 25.14 6.85 28.45
CA LYS A 615 25.35 7.82 27.36
C LYS A 615 25.90 7.18 26.07
N ASP A 616 26.90 6.31 26.18
CA ASP A 616 27.60 5.75 25.00
C ASP A 616 26.81 4.67 24.26
N LYS A 617 25.74 4.13 24.86
CA LYS A 617 24.93 3.04 24.27
C LYS A 617 23.62 3.53 23.67
N ILE A 618 23.19 4.76 23.99
CA ILE A 618 21.93 5.31 23.51
C ILE A 618 22.13 6.02 22.16
N PRO A 619 21.46 5.58 21.09
CA PRO A 619 21.55 6.24 19.79
C PRO A 619 21.03 7.67 19.85
N GLN A 620 21.59 8.54 19.00
CA GLN A 620 21.10 9.91 18.86
C GLN A 620 19.64 9.94 18.40
N MET A 621 18.85 10.80 19.02
CA MET A 621 17.48 11.13 18.64
C MET A 621 17.37 12.64 18.41
N ASN A 622 16.65 13.04 17.33
CA ASN A 622 16.40 14.45 17.04
C ASN A 622 14.88 14.67 16.85
N ILE A 623 14.42 15.87 17.16
CA ILE A 623 13.08 16.35 16.78
C ILE A 623 13.19 16.98 15.40
N VAL A 624 12.48 16.41 14.43
CA VAL A 624 12.46 16.87 13.02
C VAL A 624 11.36 17.91 12.81
N ALA A 625 10.19 17.68 13.39
CA ALA A 625 9.05 18.60 13.30
C ALA A 625 8.24 18.56 14.60
N TYR A 626 7.68 19.72 14.96
CA TYR A 626 6.83 19.86 16.14
C TYR A 626 5.85 21.02 15.95
N GLY A 627 4.58 20.79 16.21
CA GLY A 627 3.54 21.81 16.12
C GLY A 627 2.33 21.39 15.28
N LYS A 628 1.73 22.39 14.61
CA LYS A 628 0.60 22.13 13.70
C LYS A 628 1.01 21.32 12.49
N CYS A 629 0.12 20.43 12.04
CA CYS A 629 0.31 19.76 10.75
C CYS A 629 0.14 20.74 9.58
N SER A 630 0.67 20.43 8.41
CA SER A 630 0.49 21.23 7.17
C SER A 630 -0.98 21.43 6.82
N ILE A 631 -1.84 20.43 7.08
CA ILE A 631 -3.29 20.57 7.10
C ILE A 631 -3.70 20.70 8.57
N GLU A 632 -3.88 21.94 9.02
CA GLU A 632 -4.10 22.26 10.43
C GLU A 632 -5.42 21.71 10.99
N LYS A 633 -6.44 21.57 10.14
CA LYS A 633 -7.79 21.15 10.52
C LYS A 633 -8.36 20.16 9.51
N LEU A 634 -9.00 19.09 10.00
CA LEU A 634 -9.66 18.08 9.16
C LEU A 634 -10.89 17.54 9.89
N ASN A 635 -12.07 17.57 9.25
CA ASN A 635 -13.35 17.12 9.84
C ASN A 635 -13.63 17.77 11.20
N ASP A 636 -13.44 19.09 11.31
CA ASP A 636 -13.58 19.88 12.53
C ASP A 636 -12.61 19.51 13.67
N GLU A 637 -11.56 18.74 13.40
CA GLU A 637 -10.52 18.41 14.36
C GLU A 637 -9.21 19.12 14.00
N TYR A 638 -8.63 19.83 14.95
CA TYR A 638 -7.30 20.43 14.85
C TYR A 638 -6.23 19.35 14.94
N ARG A 639 -5.18 19.48 14.11
CA ARG A 639 -4.12 18.49 13.93
C ARG A 639 -2.76 19.03 14.33
N TYR A 640 -2.12 18.33 15.26
CA TYR A 640 -0.75 18.60 15.71
C TYR A 640 0.10 17.36 15.54
N HIS A 641 1.40 17.53 15.34
CA HIS A 641 2.32 16.42 15.25
C HIS A 641 3.67 16.68 15.94
N LEU A 642 4.33 15.59 16.28
CA LEU A 642 5.73 15.52 16.68
C LEU A 642 6.39 14.45 15.83
N VAL A 643 7.48 14.80 15.13
CA VAL A 643 8.27 13.88 14.31
C VAL A 643 9.65 13.75 14.92
N LEU A 644 10.03 12.52 15.22
CA LEU A 644 11.33 12.15 15.78
C LEU A 644 12.15 11.42 14.73
N SER A 645 13.48 11.54 14.80
CA SER A 645 14.40 10.77 13.98
C SER A 645 15.49 10.10 14.79
N SER A 646 15.92 8.90 14.36
CA SER A 646 17.08 8.18 14.90
C SER A 646 17.61 7.16 13.89
N LYS A 647 18.89 6.81 13.99
CA LYS A 647 19.47 5.68 13.21
C LYS A 647 18.93 4.31 13.65
N LYS A 648 18.26 4.21 14.78
CA LYS A 648 17.75 2.95 15.35
C LYS A 648 16.24 3.07 15.63
N VAL A 649 15.44 2.39 14.83
CA VAL A 649 13.97 2.37 14.98
C VAL A 649 13.52 1.87 16.35
N LYS A 650 14.23 0.91 16.96
CA LYS A 650 13.92 0.39 18.30
C LYS A 650 13.86 1.47 19.37
N LEU A 651 14.75 2.50 19.30
CA LEU A 651 14.68 3.63 20.21
C LEU A 651 13.39 4.42 20.04
N LEU A 652 13.02 4.71 18.79
CA LEU A 652 11.80 5.45 18.47
C LEU A 652 10.54 4.72 18.92
N SER A 653 10.46 3.42 18.60
CA SER A 653 9.32 2.57 19.03
C SER A 653 9.21 2.48 20.55
N PHE A 654 10.33 2.35 21.25
CA PHE A 654 10.37 2.34 22.72
C PHE A 654 9.86 3.67 23.31
N LEU A 655 10.41 4.81 22.87
CA LEU A 655 10.01 6.13 23.37
C LEU A 655 8.52 6.40 23.17
N ILE A 656 7.98 6.06 21.99
CA ILE A 656 6.56 6.25 21.70
C ILE A 656 5.71 5.28 22.52
N SER A 657 6.11 4.01 22.65
CA SER A 657 5.39 3.01 23.43
C SER A 657 5.27 3.43 24.91
N GLU A 658 6.37 3.82 25.53
CA GLU A 658 6.36 4.30 26.92
C GLU A 658 5.56 5.59 27.09
N THR A 659 5.59 6.49 26.09
CA THR A 659 4.77 7.70 26.09
C THR A 659 3.28 7.36 26.08
N ILE A 660 2.87 6.47 25.19
CA ILE A 660 1.47 6.04 25.08
C ILE A 660 1.03 5.35 26.36
N LYS A 661 1.83 4.43 26.90
CA LYS A 661 1.52 3.70 28.11
C LYS A 661 1.29 4.62 29.32
N ASN A 662 2.09 5.68 29.45
CA ASN A 662 2.08 6.53 30.64
C ASN A 662 1.20 7.78 30.50
N LEU A 663 0.94 8.25 29.28
CA LEU A 663 0.19 9.49 29.05
C LEU A 663 -1.20 9.29 28.46
N THR A 664 -1.56 8.08 27.99
CA THR A 664 -2.92 7.86 27.45
C THR A 664 -3.83 7.11 28.44
N PRO A 665 -5.14 7.31 28.36
CA PRO A 665 -5.89 8.18 27.43
C PRO A 665 -5.84 9.67 27.81
N ILE A 666 -5.67 10.54 26.80
CA ILE A 666 -5.80 11.99 26.98
C ILE A 666 -7.23 12.39 26.61
N TYR A 667 -7.98 12.90 27.58
CA TYR A 667 -9.41 13.20 27.38
C TYR A 667 -9.65 14.25 26.29
N GLY A 668 -10.40 13.85 25.24
CA GLY A 668 -10.76 14.70 24.11
C GLY A 668 -9.68 14.87 23.06
N VAL A 669 -8.61 14.06 23.12
CA VAL A 669 -7.53 14.01 22.11
C VAL A 669 -7.43 12.58 21.58
N ARG A 670 -7.41 12.43 20.26
CA ARG A 670 -7.08 11.17 19.58
C ARG A 670 -5.60 11.18 19.23
N LEU A 671 -4.89 10.11 19.59
CA LEU A 671 -3.48 9.92 19.28
C LEU A 671 -3.31 8.82 18.23
N GLU A 672 -2.45 9.07 17.25
CA GLU A 672 -2.02 8.11 16.23
C GLU A 672 -0.49 8.09 16.17
N SER A 673 0.12 6.91 16.09
CA SER A 673 1.55 6.72 15.88
C SER A 673 1.83 6.17 14.50
N ASP A 674 2.96 6.56 13.90
CA ASP A 674 3.42 6.04 12.61
C ASP A 674 4.95 5.92 12.61
N ILE A 675 5.44 4.70 12.42
CA ILE A 675 6.86 4.41 12.27
C ILE A 675 7.18 4.33 10.79
N ASP A 676 8.22 5.03 10.37
CA ASP A 676 8.63 5.21 8.98
C ASP A 676 7.44 5.65 8.10
N PRO A 677 6.88 6.86 8.35
CA PRO A 677 5.77 7.40 7.58
C PRO A 677 6.18 7.66 6.13
N ASP A 678 5.25 7.43 5.18
CA ASP A 678 5.45 7.72 3.76
C ASP A 678 5.37 9.22 3.45
N ASP A 679 4.63 9.95 4.26
CA ASP A 679 4.53 11.40 4.21
C ASP A 679 4.41 12.00 5.62
N LEU A 680 4.66 13.30 5.73
CA LEU A 680 4.57 14.05 6.98
C LEU A 680 3.36 15.00 7.01
N LEU A 681 2.43 14.90 6.06
CA LEU A 681 1.25 15.77 5.92
C LEU A 681 0.13 15.48 6.94
#